data_cc1e348859c5933c65c7830c15e4d429
#
_entry.id   cc1e348859c5933c65c7830c15e4d429
#
_cell.length_a   1.000
_cell.length_b   1.000
_cell.length_c   1.000
_cell.angle_alpha   90.00
_cell.angle_beta   90.00
_cell.angle_gamma   90.00
#
_symmetry.space_group_name_H-M   'P 1'
#
loop_
_entity.id
_entity.type
_entity.pdbx_description
1 polymer ?
#
loop_
_entity_poly.entity_id
_entity_poly.type
_entity_poly.pdbx_seq_one_letter_code
_entity_poly.pdbx_strand_id
1 'polypeptide(L)'
;MSIIQDAIAWIRDEITPQGRQWEEFYRNRWQHDKVVRSTHGVNCTGGCTWNIHVKDGIVTWEMQGLDYPLLEAGLPPYEPRGCQRGISFSWYLYSPLRVKYPYIRGALLDLWREARANHADPVAAWTSLVENPAARQRWQRARGKGGLRRTDWNTALEIISASMVSTIKKHGPDRIAGFSPIPAMSMISFASGARLMQLIGGASLSFYDWYCDLPTASPETWGEQTDVQESADWYHAKMLVSMGANIGMTRTPDCHFLAEGRHNGTKLWVFSPDFSMVAKYADEWVAVNTGQDGAWWMAVNHVLLTEFHHQKQTPYFMDYTKKFTDAPFLVEIKPAANGRVRPGQLLRAGRLQQYAKVEHGEWKFLMWDEADQKPKMPMGSSGDRWGTEKGKWNLLLKDGQDGSEIKPQLSFLEDHDAVVQVELDDFGAGGVCTRGVPVKTLTTANGKQVQVTTAYDLLMAQYGVNRGLPGEYPADYNDPNAPYTPAWSEKYTGIGRDVLIRFAREWGTTAEHTEGKCTILIGAGVNHWYHANLMYRAGIHALMFCGCIGKNGGGLAHYVGQEKLAPAEPWAAIAQAKDWFSPSRLQNAPSWHYVHSDQWRYEKDFTDYHTVPQNAGPDTTAKGHTMDMQVRAVRQGWLPFYPQFPENPLDVAKQARAAGADSPEKVASWVAKRLQNKEMKFSVEDPD
;
A
#
# COMPACT_ATOMS: atom_id res chain seq x y z
N MET A 1 33.03 50.99 18.55
CA MET A 1 33.01 51.90 17.37
C MET A 1 32.08 51.32 16.26
N SER A 2 31.88 50.04 16.17
CA SER A 2 31.04 49.45 15.11
C SER A 2 29.55 49.83 15.19
N ILE A 3 28.91 49.73 16.38
CA ILE A 3 27.47 49.97 16.54
C ILE A 3 27.05 51.40 16.14
N ILE A 4 27.89 52.41 16.49
CA ILE A 4 27.60 53.81 16.13
C ILE A 4 27.82 54.04 14.65
N GLN A 5 28.83 53.45 14.07
CA GLN A 5 29.09 53.52 12.62
C GLN A 5 27.99 52.81 11.80
N ASP A 6 27.54 51.65 12.28
CA ASP A 6 26.45 50.89 11.69
C ASP A 6 25.12 51.65 11.82
N ALA A 7 24.85 52.28 12.97
CA ALA A 7 23.67 53.12 13.14
C ALA A 7 23.71 54.39 12.26
N ILE A 8 24.89 55.05 12.13
CA ILE A 8 25.07 56.20 11.23
C ILE A 8 24.93 55.79 9.76
N ALA A 9 25.47 54.64 9.38
CA ALA A 9 25.31 54.08 8.05
C ALA A 9 23.83 53.79 7.73
N TRP A 10 23.14 53.16 8.71
CA TRP A 10 21.72 52.88 8.60
C TRP A 10 20.88 54.16 8.46
N ILE A 11 21.13 55.20 9.32
CA ILE A 11 20.48 56.50 9.22
C ILE A 11 20.74 57.19 7.89
N ARG A 12 21.98 57.09 7.40
CA ARG A 12 22.36 57.67 6.11
C ARG A 12 21.60 56.96 4.98
N ASP A 13 21.54 55.65 4.99
CA ASP A 13 20.85 54.85 4.01
C ASP A 13 19.33 55.09 3.99
N GLU A 14 18.75 55.38 5.15
CA GLU A 14 17.34 55.74 5.26
C GLU A 14 17.00 57.16 4.85
N ILE A 15 17.90 58.11 5.10
CA ILE A 15 17.61 59.54 4.88
C ILE A 15 18.08 60.04 3.51
N THR A 16 19.10 59.45 2.92
CA THR A 16 19.62 59.92 1.60
C THR A 16 19.07 59.05 0.45
N PRO A 17 18.50 59.68 -0.62
CA PRO A 17 18.04 58.94 -1.78
C PRO A 17 19.15 58.15 -2.49
N GLN A 18 20.41 58.51 -2.26
CA GLN A 18 21.58 57.84 -2.84
C GLN A 18 22.15 56.72 -1.96
N GLY A 19 21.72 56.61 -0.72
CA GLY A 19 22.20 55.61 0.22
C GLY A 19 21.26 54.44 0.53
N ARG A 20 20.23 54.26 -0.28
CA ARG A 20 19.26 53.16 -0.08
C ARG A 20 19.78 51.84 -0.64
N GLN A 21 20.96 51.42 -0.18
CA GLN A 21 21.57 50.14 -0.58
C GLN A 21 20.69 48.93 -0.25
N TRP A 22 19.89 48.99 0.84
CA TRP A 22 18.95 47.95 1.17
C TRP A 22 17.85 47.76 0.12
N GLU A 23 17.52 48.81 -0.67
CA GLU A 23 16.57 48.67 -1.77
C GLU A 23 17.20 47.95 -2.98
N GLU A 24 18.52 47.92 -3.10
CA GLU A 24 19.20 47.17 -4.15
C GLU A 24 18.88 45.71 -4.10
N PHE A 25 18.75 45.14 -2.89
CA PHE A 25 18.33 43.77 -2.74
C PHE A 25 16.97 43.49 -3.39
N TYR A 26 16.00 44.40 -3.22
CA TYR A 26 14.70 44.26 -3.85
C TYR A 26 14.70 44.59 -5.34
N ARG A 27 15.43 45.62 -5.72
CA ARG A 27 15.53 46.02 -7.12
C ARG A 27 16.29 45.01 -7.95
N ASN A 28 17.29 44.37 -7.38
CA ASN A 28 18.16 43.43 -8.06
C ASN A 28 17.78 41.97 -7.86
N ARG A 29 16.77 41.64 -7.01
CA ARG A 29 16.38 40.24 -6.75
C ARG A 29 15.95 39.49 -8.02
N TRP A 30 15.49 40.18 -9.02
CA TRP A 30 15.10 39.62 -10.31
C TRP A 30 16.28 39.33 -11.25
N GLN A 31 17.45 39.86 -10.92
CA GLN A 31 18.65 39.58 -11.70
C GLN A 31 19.08 38.12 -11.47
N HIS A 32 19.45 37.49 -12.54
CA HIS A 32 19.96 36.13 -12.50
C HIS A 32 20.97 35.92 -13.61
N ASP A 33 21.90 35.05 -13.42
CA ASP A 33 22.85 34.58 -14.41
C ASP A 33 22.49 33.17 -14.92
N LYS A 34 21.61 32.48 -14.19
CA LYS A 34 21.18 31.12 -14.51
C LYS A 34 19.73 30.87 -14.07
N VAL A 35 18.99 30.15 -14.90
CA VAL A 35 17.68 29.59 -14.55
C VAL A 35 17.75 28.07 -14.66
N VAL A 36 17.32 27.37 -13.64
CA VAL A 36 17.34 25.90 -13.59
C VAL A 36 15.94 25.40 -13.37
N ARG A 37 15.51 24.46 -14.20
CA ARG A 37 14.25 23.75 -13.99
C ARG A 37 14.42 22.75 -12.83
N SER A 38 13.52 22.80 -11.86
CA SER A 38 13.53 21.91 -10.71
C SER A 38 12.14 21.73 -10.12
N THR A 39 12.05 20.83 -9.15
CA THR A 39 10.94 20.72 -8.20
C THR A 39 11.50 20.72 -6.79
N HIS A 40 10.68 20.92 -5.79
CA HIS A 40 11.14 20.81 -4.40
C HIS A 40 10.84 19.42 -3.82
N GLY A 41 11.75 18.94 -2.95
CA GLY A 41 11.64 17.64 -2.30
C GLY A 41 10.84 17.72 -1.00
N VAL A 42 9.55 17.99 -1.08
CA VAL A 42 8.64 17.96 0.06
C VAL A 42 7.68 16.79 -0.04
N ASN A 43 7.09 16.43 1.07
CA ASN A 43 6.05 15.41 1.16
C ASN A 43 4.74 15.90 0.52
N CYS A 44 4.78 16.10 -0.78
CA CYS A 44 3.68 16.54 -1.61
C CYS A 44 3.83 15.92 -2.99
N THR A 45 2.77 15.40 -3.53
CA THR A 45 2.75 14.73 -4.83
C THR A 45 2.25 15.63 -5.97
N GLY A 46 2.04 16.91 -5.71
CA GLY A 46 1.72 17.88 -6.76
C GLY A 46 2.80 17.94 -7.82
N GLY A 47 2.41 17.97 -9.09
CA GLY A 47 3.30 17.99 -10.26
C GLY A 47 4.01 19.31 -10.52
N CYS A 48 4.23 20.15 -9.49
CA CYS A 48 4.79 21.49 -9.66
C CYS A 48 6.17 21.48 -10.29
N THR A 49 6.33 22.33 -11.28
CA THR A 49 7.60 22.60 -11.94
C THR A 49 8.00 24.05 -11.72
N TRP A 50 9.23 24.27 -11.29
CA TRP A 50 9.73 25.58 -10.91
C TRP A 50 10.93 25.98 -11.75
N ASN A 51 10.94 27.22 -12.21
CA ASN A 51 12.10 27.88 -12.76
C ASN A 51 12.84 28.57 -11.60
N ILE A 52 13.95 28.01 -11.22
CA ILE A 52 14.78 28.47 -10.10
C ILE A 52 15.79 29.47 -10.64
N HIS A 53 15.70 30.71 -10.19
CA HIS A 53 16.59 31.80 -10.60
C HIS A 53 17.78 31.86 -9.66
N VAL A 54 18.96 31.83 -10.22
CA VAL A 54 20.24 31.79 -9.49
C VAL A 54 21.07 33.00 -9.92
N LYS A 55 21.67 33.67 -8.93
CA LYS A 55 22.65 34.76 -9.14
C LYS A 55 23.89 34.42 -8.30
N ASP A 56 25.05 34.35 -8.96
CA ASP A 56 26.32 34.03 -8.29
C ASP A 56 26.27 32.80 -7.38
N GLY A 57 25.55 31.76 -7.79
CA GLY A 57 25.36 30.52 -7.04
C GLY A 57 24.29 30.58 -5.92
N ILE A 58 23.64 31.71 -5.76
CA ILE A 58 22.58 31.92 -4.77
C ILE A 58 21.23 31.88 -5.44
N VAL A 59 20.30 31.07 -4.92
CA VAL A 59 18.90 31.08 -5.36
C VAL A 59 18.26 32.39 -4.89
N THR A 60 17.79 33.18 -5.83
CA THR A 60 17.20 34.48 -5.54
C THR A 60 15.68 34.44 -5.48
N TRP A 61 15.06 33.57 -6.28
CA TRP A 61 13.62 33.37 -6.27
C TRP A 61 13.21 32.19 -7.15
N GLU A 62 11.98 31.75 -7.00
CA GLU A 62 11.34 30.73 -7.83
C GLU A 62 10.15 31.30 -8.56
N MET A 63 9.97 30.84 -9.78
CA MET A 63 8.79 31.13 -10.59
C MET A 63 8.25 29.82 -11.15
N GLN A 64 6.96 29.69 -11.19
CA GLN A 64 6.34 28.49 -11.71
C GLN A 64 6.62 28.34 -13.23
N GLY A 65 6.87 27.11 -13.68
CA GLY A 65 6.96 26.79 -15.09
C GLY A 65 5.60 26.98 -15.78
N LEU A 66 5.61 27.58 -16.95
CA LEU A 66 4.39 27.86 -17.73
C LEU A 66 4.34 27.06 -19.05
N ASP A 67 5.36 26.31 -19.32
CA ASP A 67 5.57 25.54 -20.55
C ASP A 67 5.21 24.06 -20.41
N TYR A 68 4.35 23.76 -19.44
CA TYR A 68 3.84 22.41 -19.25
C TYR A 68 2.83 22.07 -20.35
N PRO A 69 2.96 20.91 -21.03
CA PRO A 69 2.04 20.53 -22.08
C PRO A 69 0.63 20.30 -21.54
N LEU A 70 -0.37 20.65 -22.31
CA LEU A 70 -1.75 20.23 -22.06
C LEU A 70 -1.85 18.72 -22.30
N LEU A 71 -2.46 18.01 -21.38
CA LEU A 71 -2.67 16.56 -21.51
C LEU A 71 -3.72 16.25 -22.56
N GLU A 72 -4.84 16.93 -22.48
CA GLU A 72 -5.99 16.71 -23.34
C GLU A 72 -6.77 18.00 -23.52
N ALA A 73 -7.36 18.18 -24.68
CA ALA A 73 -8.21 19.33 -24.94
C ALA A 73 -9.47 19.28 -24.05
N GLY A 74 -9.74 20.38 -23.36
CA GLY A 74 -10.88 20.49 -22.45
C GLY A 74 -10.61 20.12 -20.99
N LEU A 75 -9.41 19.60 -20.68
CA LEU A 75 -8.97 19.45 -19.30
C LEU A 75 -8.33 20.73 -18.78
N PRO A 76 -8.52 21.05 -17.47
CA PRO A 76 -7.75 22.10 -16.83
C PRO A 76 -6.25 21.82 -16.91
N PRO A 77 -5.40 22.82 -17.13
CA PRO A 77 -3.95 22.63 -17.19
C PRO A 77 -3.38 22.33 -15.78
N TYR A 78 -2.33 21.52 -15.72
CA TYR A 78 -1.58 21.28 -14.48
C TYR A 78 -0.91 22.55 -13.96
N GLU A 79 -0.40 23.38 -14.85
CA GLU A 79 0.34 24.59 -14.51
C GLU A 79 -0.30 25.84 -15.16
N PRO A 80 -0.20 26.97 -14.53
CA PRO A 80 0.45 27.30 -13.27
C PRO A 80 -0.49 27.05 -12.07
N ARG A 81 -0.22 26.08 -11.23
CA ARG A 81 -1.07 25.69 -10.08
C ARG A 81 -0.29 25.45 -8.78
N GLY A 82 0.99 25.84 -8.74
CA GLY A 82 1.82 25.70 -7.55
C GLY A 82 1.27 26.46 -6.35
N CYS A 83 1.57 25.93 -5.17
CA CYS A 83 1.13 26.53 -3.91
C CYS A 83 2.14 27.53 -3.34
N GLN A 84 1.71 28.31 -2.35
CA GLN A 84 2.55 29.28 -1.65
C GLN A 84 3.79 28.66 -1.00
N ARG A 85 3.72 27.40 -0.57
CA ARG A 85 4.86 26.68 -0.01
C ARG A 85 5.95 26.48 -1.05
N GLY A 86 5.57 26.11 -2.27
CA GLY A 86 6.52 25.93 -3.37
C GLY A 86 7.24 27.21 -3.75
N ILE A 87 6.48 28.29 -3.96
CA ILE A 87 7.03 29.59 -4.39
C ILE A 87 7.92 30.26 -3.33
N SER A 88 7.86 29.82 -2.09
CA SER A 88 8.67 30.34 -0.99
C SER A 88 9.78 29.39 -0.54
N PHE A 89 10.07 28.34 -1.33
CA PHE A 89 10.94 27.26 -0.86
C PHE A 89 12.40 27.69 -0.68
N SER A 90 12.90 28.69 -1.46
CA SER A 90 14.22 29.29 -1.27
C SER A 90 14.41 29.90 0.11
N TRP A 91 13.35 30.36 0.75
CA TRP A 91 13.41 30.90 2.11
C TRP A 91 13.86 29.85 3.14
N TYR A 92 13.56 28.57 2.90
CA TYR A 92 14.06 27.49 3.76
C TYR A 92 15.57 27.31 3.61
N LEU A 93 16.15 27.59 2.43
CA LEU A 93 17.57 27.47 2.19
C LEU A 93 18.36 28.50 3.03
N TYR A 94 17.84 29.72 3.14
CA TYR A 94 18.53 30.85 3.78
C TYR A 94 17.91 31.30 5.07
N SER A 95 16.93 30.60 5.58
CA SER A 95 16.27 30.89 6.86
C SER A 95 17.29 30.93 8.00
N PRO A 96 17.24 31.94 8.88
CA PRO A 96 18.06 31.98 10.09
C PRO A 96 17.75 30.83 11.05
N LEU A 97 16.56 30.23 10.94
CA LEU A 97 16.14 29.07 11.74
C LEU A 97 16.66 27.74 11.19
N ARG A 98 17.27 27.74 9.99
CA ARG A 98 17.85 26.51 9.43
C ARG A 98 18.96 25.99 10.33
N VAL A 99 18.88 24.70 10.65
CA VAL A 99 19.92 24.01 11.45
C VAL A 99 21.19 23.92 10.62
N LYS A 100 22.24 24.61 11.05
CA LYS A 100 23.52 24.70 10.32
C LYS A 100 24.60 23.78 10.87
N TYR A 101 24.43 23.30 12.09
CA TYR A 101 25.45 22.56 12.82
C TYR A 101 24.83 21.31 13.45
N PRO A 102 25.60 20.26 13.66
CA PRO A 102 25.12 19.11 14.41
C PRO A 102 24.88 19.45 15.88
N TYR A 103 23.86 18.84 16.44
CA TYR A 103 23.51 18.94 17.86
C TYR A 103 23.46 17.53 18.47
N ILE A 104 24.04 17.39 19.65
CA ILE A 104 24.10 16.15 20.41
C ILE A 104 23.51 16.37 21.79
N ARG A 105 22.86 15.35 22.36
CA ARG A 105 22.44 15.41 23.74
C ARG A 105 23.63 15.75 24.64
N GLY A 106 23.53 16.81 25.45
CA GLY A 106 24.63 17.28 26.28
C GLY A 106 25.18 16.20 27.19
N ALA A 107 24.31 15.37 27.78
CA ALA A 107 24.72 14.23 28.59
C ALA A 107 25.62 13.22 27.83
N LEU A 108 25.30 12.96 26.55
CA LEU A 108 26.14 12.08 25.71
C LEU A 108 27.46 12.77 25.36
N LEU A 109 27.42 14.05 25.02
CA LEU A 109 28.63 14.80 24.64
C LEU A 109 29.65 14.89 25.80
N ASP A 110 29.17 15.06 27.02
CA ASP A 110 30.03 15.05 28.20
C ASP A 110 30.67 13.70 28.46
N LEU A 111 29.85 12.65 28.46
CA LEU A 111 30.34 11.28 28.60
C LEU A 111 31.29 10.89 27.47
N TRP A 112 31.05 11.33 26.25
CA TRP A 112 31.96 11.11 25.14
C TRP A 112 33.31 11.76 25.36
N ARG A 113 33.34 13.00 25.78
CA ARG A 113 34.59 13.72 26.09
C ARG A 113 35.39 13.05 27.22
N GLU A 114 34.69 12.62 28.28
CA GLU A 114 35.31 11.85 29.37
C GLU A 114 35.89 10.52 28.86
N ALA A 115 35.13 9.76 28.05
CA ALA A 115 35.59 8.50 27.50
C ALA A 115 36.77 8.68 26.55
N ARG A 116 36.74 9.72 25.69
CA ARG A 116 37.85 9.99 24.74
C ARG A 116 39.13 10.46 25.47
N ALA A 117 39.02 11.08 26.63
CA ALA A 117 40.19 11.39 27.44
C ALA A 117 40.90 10.14 28.00
N ASN A 118 40.14 9.06 28.18
CA ASN A 118 40.64 7.78 28.71
C ASN A 118 40.96 6.73 27.65
N HIS A 119 40.45 6.90 26.43
CA HIS A 119 40.61 5.94 25.33
C HIS A 119 41.04 6.63 24.06
N ALA A 120 42.20 6.30 23.52
CA ALA A 120 42.68 6.82 22.24
C ALA A 120 41.83 6.32 21.08
N ASP A 121 41.37 5.04 21.10
CA ASP A 121 40.48 4.46 20.09
C ASP A 121 39.03 4.90 20.33
N PRO A 122 38.37 5.55 19.33
CA PRO A 122 36.97 5.94 19.44
C PRO A 122 36.00 4.79 19.70
N VAL A 123 36.30 3.61 19.12
CA VAL A 123 35.45 2.42 19.28
C VAL A 123 35.50 1.91 20.71
N ALA A 124 36.69 1.90 21.30
CA ALA A 124 36.88 1.54 22.71
C ALA A 124 36.19 2.55 23.64
N ALA A 125 36.31 3.86 23.36
CA ALA A 125 35.59 4.90 24.06
C ALA A 125 34.07 4.69 24.03
N TRP A 126 33.49 4.42 22.87
CA TRP A 126 32.06 4.14 22.75
C TRP A 126 31.65 2.86 23.51
N THR A 127 32.44 1.81 23.37
CA THR A 127 32.18 0.53 24.04
C THR A 127 32.15 0.72 25.57
N SER A 128 33.08 1.49 26.12
CA SER A 128 33.12 1.80 27.57
C SER A 128 31.86 2.51 28.07
N LEU A 129 31.25 3.37 27.25
CA LEU A 129 30.00 4.07 27.58
C LEU A 129 28.79 3.13 27.57
N VAL A 130 28.66 2.27 26.54
CA VAL A 130 27.48 1.40 26.41
C VAL A 130 27.55 0.19 27.35
N GLU A 131 28.73 -0.25 27.74
CA GLU A 131 28.92 -1.34 28.68
C GLU A 131 28.80 -0.89 30.14
N ASN A 132 29.00 0.41 30.43
CA ASN A 132 28.73 0.98 31.75
C ASN A 132 27.23 1.30 31.91
N PRO A 133 26.48 0.58 32.77
CA PRO A 133 25.05 0.81 32.93
C PRO A 133 24.69 2.21 33.38
N ALA A 134 25.48 2.82 34.26
CA ALA A 134 25.23 4.16 34.78
C ALA A 134 25.42 5.23 33.70
N ALA A 135 26.51 5.15 32.92
CA ALA A 135 26.77 6.03 31.80
C ALA A 135 25.66 5.90 30.72
N ARG A 136 25.32 4.67 30.36
CA ARG A 136 24.27 4.37 29.39
C ARG A 136 22.94 4.96 29.84
N GLN A 137 22.51 4.73 31.07
CA GLN A 137 21.24 5.26 31.59
C GLN A 137 21.24 6.79 31.64
N ARG A 138 22.37 7.42 31.99
CA ARG A 138 22.49 8.88 32.08
C ARG A 138 22.11 9.55 30.75
N TRP A 139 22.67 9.11 29.64
CA TRP A 139 22.34 9.73 28.35
C TRP A 139 21.03 9.23 27.73
N GLN A 140 20.59 8.00 28.00
CA GLN A 140 19.30 7.50 27.58
C GLN A 140 18.14 8.27 28.25
N ARG A 141 18.21 8.51 29.54
CA ARG A 141 17.20 9.28 30.29
C ARG A 141 17.12 10.75 29.90
N ALA A 142 18.13 11.29 29.24
CA ALA A 142 18.11 12.63 28.68
C ALA A 142 17.30 12.77 27.40
N ARG A 143 16.83 11.64 26.80
CA ARG A 143 16.03 11.65 25.58
C ARG A 143 14.69 12.35 25.83
N GLY A 144 14.33 13.27 24.92
CA GLY A 144 13.06 14.00 24.99
C GLY A 144 13.02 15.13 26.03
N LYS A 145 14.10 15.35 26.81
CA LYS A 145 14.15 16.38 27.87
C LYS A 145 14.88 17.66 27.45
N GLY A 146 15.17 17.82 26.17
CA GLY A 146 15.96 18.92 25.67
C GLY A 146 17.45 18.77 26.00
N GLY A 147 18.16 19.90 26.22
CA GLY A 147 19.59 19.88 26.56
C GLY A 147 20.50 19.47 25.40
N LEU A 148 20.07 19.71 24.16
CA LEU A 148 20.90 19.54 22.97
C LEU A 148 21.97 20.62 22.93
N ARG A 149 23.22 20.22 22.67
CA ARG A 149 24.36 21.14 22.52
C ARG A 149 24.95 21.05 21.15
N ARG A 150 25.28 22.22 20.62
CA ARG A 150 25.99 22.33 19.33
C ARG A 150 27.39 21.69 19.45
N THR A 151 27.78 20.98 18.40
CA THR A 151 29.13 20.45 18.24
C THR A 151 29.60 20.65 16.80
N ASP A 152 30.81 20.22 16.49
CA ASP A 152 31.32 20.15 15.11
C ASP A 152 30.99 18.81 14.43
N TRP A 153 31.13 18.79 13.12
CA TRP A 153 30.87 17.61 12.32
C TRP A 153 31.82 16.45 12.60
N ASN A 154 33.10 16.75 12.90
CA ASN A 154 34.08 15.69 13.18
C ASN A 154 33.70 14.93 14.45
N THR A 155 33.34 15.63 15.50
CA THR A 155 32.86 15.02 16.76
C THR A 155 31.57 14.21 16.54
N ALA A 156 30.61 14.75 15.78
CA ALA A 156 29.37 14.05 15.51
C ALA A 156 29.59 12.78 14.71
N LEU A 157 30.37 12.85 13.63
CA LEU A 157 30.69 11.71 12.78
C LEU A 157 31.54 10.67 13.52
N GLU A 158 32.47 11.10 14.37
CA GLU A 158 33.27 10.17 15.19
C GLU A 158 32.38 9.35 16.13
N ILE A 159 31.43 9.98 16.82
CA ILE A 159 30.47 9.28 17.69
C ILE A 159 29.61 8.28 16.89
N ILE A 160 29.07 8.72 15.75
CA ILE A 160 28.24 7.87 14.90
C ILE A 160 29.05 6.66 14.40
N SER A 161 30.23 6.91 13.83
CA SER A 161 31.08 5.85 13.30
C SER A 161 31.55 4.88 14.38
N ALA A 162 31.95 5.38 15.54
CA ALA A 162 32.36 4.54 16.66
C ALA A 162 31.21 3.65 17.14
N SER A 163 30.00 4.17 17.20
CA SER A 163 28.80 3.41 17.59
C SER A 163 28.47 2.31 16.60
N MET A 164 28.53 2.62 15.30
CA MET A 164 28.29 1.64 14.23
C MET A 164 29.36 0.55 14.22
N VAL A 165 30.63 0.91 14.25
CA VAL A 165 31.74 -0.06 14.25
C VAL A 165 31.70 -0.94 15.50
N SER A 166 31.45 -0.38 16.67
CA SER A 166 31.27 -1.15 17.91
C SER A 166 30.14 -2.18 17.79
N THR A 167 29.01 -1.77 17.23
CA THR A 167 27.86 -2.65 17.01
C THR A 167 28.20 -3.77 16.02
N ILE A 168 28.84 -3.44 14.91
CA ILE A 168 29.26 -4.42 13.89
C ILE A 168 30.23 -5.44 14.49
N LYS A 169 31.23 -4.99 15.21
CA LYS A 169 32.23 -5.89 15.83
C LYS A 169 31.61 -6.83 16.86
N LYS A 170 30.65 -6.34 17.65
CA LYS A 170 30.08 -7.11 18.77
C LYS A 170 28.90 -7.98 18.36
N HIS A 171 28.08 -7.53 17.44
CA HIS A 171 26.78 -8.12 17.16
C HIS A 171 26.51 -8.44 15.69
N GLY A 172 27.37 -8.00 14.78
CA GLY A 172 27.18 -8.08 13.33
C GLY A 172 26.51 -6.84 12.74
N PRO A 173 26.68 -6.61 11.42
CA PRO A 173 26.17 -5.44 10.73
C PRO A 173 24.64 -5.43 10.62
N ASP A 174 24.00 -6.58 10.64
CA ASP A 174 22.54 -6.77 10.60
C ASP A 174 21.80 -6.16 11.81
N ARG A 175 22.57 -5.79 12.85
CA ARG A 175 22.02 -5.08 14.03
C ARG A 175 21.94 -3.56 13.85
N ILE A 176 22.36 -3.07 12.70
CA ILE A 176 22.15 -1.68 12.29
C ILE A 176 21.03 -1.68 11.26
N ALA A 177 19.90 -1.10 11.65
CA ALA A 177 18.76 -0.92 10.77
C ALA A 177 18.65 0.54 10.34
N GLY A 178 18.34 0.77 9.08
CA GLY A 178 18.18 2.11 8.54
C GLY A 178 17.01 2.23 7.59
N PHE A 179 16.44 3.43 7.57
CA PHE A 179 15.46 3.85 6.59
C PHE A 179 16.08 4.85 5.64
N SER A 180 15.72 4.75 4.36
CA SER A 180 15.90 5.84 3.42
C SER A 180 14.61 6.60 3.21
N PRO A 181 14.66 7.92 2.97
CA PRO A 181 13.51 8.64 2.45
C PRO A 181 13.06 8.02 1.13
N ILE A 182 11.78 8.16 0.83
CA ILE A 182 11.25 7.71 -0.46
C ILE A 182 11.85 8.52 -1.62
N PRO A 183 12.01 7.92 -2.81
CA PRO A 183 12.60 8.60 -3.97
C PRO A 183 11.85 9.88 -4.38
N ALA A 184 10.55 9.91 -4.14
CA ALA A 184 9.72 11.07 -4.43
C ALA A 184 10.11 12.35 -3.68
N MET A 185 10.76 12.24 -2.52
CA MET A 185 11.20 13.39 -1.74
C MET A 185 12.55 13.92 -2.20
N SER A 186 13.54 13.06 -2.35
CA SER A 186 14.88 13.39 -2.83
C SER A 186 15.63 12.14 -3.24
N MET A 187 16.04 12.07 -4.50
CA MET A 187 16.83 10.95 -5.01
C MET A 187 18.17 10.79 -4.30
N ILE A 188 18.84 11.89 -3.99
CA ILE A 188 20.13 11.86 -3.27
C ILE A 188 19.93 11.33 -1.85
N SER A 189 18.91 11.81 -1.14
CA SER A 189 18.64 11.36 0.22
C SER A 189 18.24 9.89 0.26
N PHE A 190 17.43 9.45 -0.70
CA PHE A 190 17.10 8.03 -0.89
C PHE A 190 18.36 7.19 -1.12
N ALA A 191 19.13 7.56 -2.14
CA ALA A 191 20.27 6.76 -2.55
C ALA A 191 21.38 6.72 -1.49
N SER A 192 21.68 7.83 -0.82
CA SER A 192 22.77 7.88 0.15
C SER A 192 22.52 7.01 1.39
N GLY A 193 21.30 7.06 1.94
CA GLY A 193 20.95 6.25 3.11
C GLY A 193 20.92 4.76 2.80
N ALA A 194 20.28 4.39 1.71
CA ALA A 194 20.22 3.02 1.24
C ALA A 194 21.61 2.47 0.93
N ARG A 195 22.43 3.26 0.20
CA ARG A 195 23.82 2.88 -0.11
C ARG A 195 24.66 2.63 1.14
N LEU A 196 24.54 3.48 2.16
CA LEU A 196 25.25 3.27 3.41
C LEU A 196 24.90 1.90 4.02
N MET A 197 23.63 1.57 4.12
CA MET A 197 23.20 0.28 4.66
C MET A 197 23.73 -0.89 3.84
N GLN A 198 23.72 -0.79 2.51
CA GLN A 198 24.27 -1.82 1.63
C GLN A 198 25.79 -2.02 1.84
N LEU A 199 26.53 -0.91 1.92
CA LEU A 199 28.00 -0.96 2.06
C LEU A 199 28.44 -1.53 3.39
N ILE A 200 27.74 -1.25 4.48
CA ILE A 200 28.10 -1.79 5.81
C ILE A 200 27.49 -3.15 6.11
N GLY A 201 26.62 -3.67 5.26
CA GLY A 201 25.87 -4.91 5.51
C GLY A 201 24.74 -4.75 6.54
N GLY A 202 24.25 -3.54 6.75
CA GLY A 202 23.12 -3.23 7.63
C GLY A 202 21.79 -3.68 7.05
N ALA A 203 20.75 -3.73 7.89
CA ALA A 203 19.39 -4.00 7.47
C ALA A 203 18.76 -2.72 6.91
N SER A 204 18.51 -2.71 5.61
CA SER A 204 17.74 -1.63 4.97
C SER A 204 16.26 -1.94 5.07
N LEU A 205 15.50 -1.06 5.70
CA LEU A 205 14.08 -1.22 5.92
C LEU A 205 13.31 -0.45 4.84
N SER A 206 12.24 -1.04 4.34
CA SER A 206 11.34 -0.36 3.43
C SER A 206 10.55 0.71 4.17
N PHE A 207 10.64 1.94 3.70
CA PHE A 207 9.84 3.04 4.23
C PHE A 207 8.34 2.75 4.09
N TYR A 208 7.94 2.30 2.93
CA TYR A 208 6.53 2.06 2.61
C TYR A 208 5.90 0.99 3.49
N ASP A 209 6.61 -0.11 3.71
CA ASP A 209 6.10 -1.22 4.51
C ASP A 209 6.00 -0.88 5.99
N TRP A 210 6.96 -0.10 6.50
CA TRP A 210 6.98 0.28 7.91
C TRP A 210 5.93 1.32 8.27
N TYR A 211 5.66 2.25 7.36
CA TYR A 211 4.66 3.30 7.57
C TYR A 211 3.27 2.89 7.10
N CYS A 212 3.14 1.72 6.46
CA CYS A 212 1.89 1.28 5.84
C CYS A 212 1.30 2.33 4.89
N ASP A 213 2.15 3.06 4.19
CA ASP A 213 1.75 4.14 3.30
C ASP A 213 1.26 3.63 1.93
N LEU A 214 1.54 2.36 1.60
CA LEU A 214 1.07 1.76 0.36
C LEU A 214 -0.36 1.24 0.50
N PRO A 215 -1.11 1.16 -0.61
CA PRO A 215 -2.46 0.63 -0.60
C PRO A 215 -2.45 -0.82 -0.19
N THR A 216 -3.08 -1.11 0.93
CA THR A 216 -2.95 -2.40 1.61
C THR A 216 -3.62 -3.56 0.88
N ALA A 217 -4.67 -3.29 0.10
CA ALA A 217 -5.42 -4.31 -0.62
C ALA A 217 -5.19 -4.33 -2.13
N SER A 218 -4.59 -3.30 -2.72
CA SER A 218 -4.40 -3.22 -4.16
C SER A 218 -3.54 -4.35 -4.71
N PRO A 219 -2.38 -4.71 -4.10
CA PRO A 219 -1.61 -5.86 -4.53
C PRO A 219 -2.37 -7.17 -4.45
N GLU A 220 -3.21 -7.32 -3.43
CA GLU A 220 -4.02 -8.52 -3.20
C GLU A 220 -5.17 -8.66 -4.20
N THR A 221 -5.64 -7.54 -4.75
CA THR A 221 -6.82 -7.50 -5.60
C THR A 221 -6.47 -7.56 -7.09
N TRP A 222 -5.49 -6.76 -7.53
CA TRP A 222 -5.13 -6.65 -8.95
C TRP A 222 -3.63 -6.67 -9.23
N GLY A 223 -2.81 -7.04 -8.24
CA GLY A 223 -1.37 -7.23 -8.43
C GLY A 223 -0.55 -5.94 -8.56
N GLU A 224 -1.17 -4.77 -8.43
CA GLU A 224 -0.51 -3.48 -8.54
C GLU A 224 -0.33 -2.85 -7.16
N GLN A 225 0.90 -2.49 -6.85
CA GLN A 225 1.22 -1.93 -5.53
C GLN A 225 0.86 -0.45 -5.40
N THR A 226 0.87 0.29 -6.50
CA THR A 226 0.60 1.73 -6.52
C THR A 226 -0.50 2.03 -7.53
N ASP A 227 -1.69 2.24 -7.05
CA ASP A 227 -2.88 2.53 -7.83
C ASP A 227 -3.23 4.02 -7.77
N VAL A 228 -2.31 4.84 -8.22
CA VAL A 228 -2.46 6.29 -8.28
C VAL A 228 -2.82 6.71 -9.69
N GLN A 229 -4.07 7.03 -9.90
CA GLN A 229 -4.51 7.60 -11.17
C GLN A 229 -4.02 9.04 -11.33
N GLU A 230 -3.94 9.49 -12.57
CA GLU A 230 -3.65 10.88 -12.93
C GLU A 230 -4.66 11.82 -12.24
N SER A 231 -4.20 12.88 -11.59
CA SER A 231 -5.10 13.80 -10.89
C SER A 231 -6.09 14.51 -11.83
N ALA A 232 -5.70 14.71 -13.10
CA ALA A 232 -6.58 15.26 -14.12
C ALA A 232 -7.80 14.36 -14.41
N ASP A 233 -7.70 13.06 -14.16
CA ASP A 233 -8.81 12.11 -14.35
C ASP A 233 -10.00 12.38 -13.39
N TRP A 234 -9.75 13.03 -12.26
CA TRP A 234 -10.83 13.44 -11.34
C TRP A 234 -11.84 14.39 -12.00
N TYR A 235 -11.41 15.14 -13.00
CA TYR A 235 -12.27 16.03 -13.76
C TYR A 235 -13.34 15.29 -14.56
N HIS A 236 -13.07 14.05 -14.92
CA HIS A 236 -14.05 13.18 -15.61
C HIS A 236 -15.02 12.49 -14.69
N ALA A 237 -14.73 12.43 -13.38
CA ALA A 237 -15.62 11.79 -12.42
C ALA A 237 -16.97 12.53 -12.31
N LYS A 238 -18.00 11.78 -11.96
CA LYS A 238 -19.32 12.34 -11.64
C LYS A 238 -19.65 12.20 -10.17
N MET A 239 -18.99 11.28 -9.49
CA MET A 239 -19.01 11.19 -8.03
C MET A 239 -17.60 10.88 -7.52
N LEU A 240 -17.12 11.72 -6.62
CA LEU A 240 -15.85 11.55 -5.90
C LEU A 240 -16.14 11.30 -4.43
N VAL A 241 -15.46 10.33 -3.86
CA VAL A 241 -15.48 10.05 -2.43
C VAL A 241 -14.07 10.24 -1.88
N SER A 242 -13.86 11.18 -0.98
CA SER A 242 -12.61 11.33 -0.25
C SER A 242 -12.74 10.65 1.11
N MET A 243 -11.91 9.64 1.38
CA MET A 243 -11.95 8.84 2.60
C MET A 243 -10.56 8.73 3.23
N GLY A 244 -10.39 9.33 4.41
CA GLY A 244 -9.09 9.36 5.07
C GLY A 244 -7.97 10.06 4.29
N ALA A 245 -8.33 10.87 3.28
CA ALA A 245 -7.41 11.58 2.39
C ALA A 245 -7.68 13.08 2.42
N ASN A 246 -6.75 13.87 2.97
CA ASN A 246 -6.87 15.32 3.02
C ASN A 246 -6.20 15.97 1.79
N ILE A 247 -6.81 15.81 0.62
CA ILE A 247 -6.27 16.24 -0.68
C ILE A 247 -5.84 17.71 -0.67
N GLY A 248 -6.60 18.58 -0.01
CA GLY A 248 -6.27 20.01 0.10
C GLY A 248 -4.92 20.30 0.78
N MET A 249 -4.41 19.36 1.58
CA MET A 249 -3.11 19.46 2.25
C MET A 249 -2.02 18.65 1.54
N THR A 250 -2.34 17.43 1.13
CA THR A 250 -1.34 16.48 0.63
C THR A 250 -1.09 16.61 -0.87
N ARG A 251 -2.08 17.16 -1.61
CA ARG A 251 -2.02 17.41 -3.05
C ARG A 251 -2.52 18.79 -3.43
N THR A 252 -2.08 19.80 -2.70
CA THR A 252 -2.55 21.17 -2.86
C THR A 252 -2.56 21.66 -4.32
N PRO A 253 -1.51 21.41 -5.13
CA PRO A 253 -1.50 21.84 -6.53
C PRO A 253 -2.57 21.18 -7.40
N ASP A 254 -2.87 19.91 -7.14
CA ASP A 254 -3.82 19.12 -7.94
C ASP A 254 -5.27 19.30 -7.48
N CYS A 255 -5.47 19.94 -6.32
CA CYS A 255 -6.79 20.15 -5.73
C CYS A 255 -7.74 20.96 -6.64
N HIS A 256 -7.17 21.71 -7.60
CA HIS A 256 -7.98 22.46 -8.57
C HIS A 256 -8.79 21.51 -9.49
N PHE A 257 -8.28 20.32 -9.84
CA PHE A 257 -9.04 19.35 -10.63
C PHE A 257 -10.31 18.91 -9.92
N LEU A 258 -10.23 18.73 -8.59
CA LEU A 258 -11.40 18.45 -7.75
C LEU A 258 -12.36 19.64 -7.72
N ALA A 259 -11.83 20.86 -7.51
CA ALA A 259 -12.66 22.06 -7.46
C ALA A 259 -13.32 22.36 -8.81
N GLU A 260 -12.57 22.26 -9.90
CA GLU A 260 -13.07 22.50 -11.25
C GLU A 260 -14.01 21.38 -11.72
N GLY A 261 -13.77 20.13 -11.31
CA GLY A 261 -14.65 18.99 -11.54
C GLY A 261 -16.04 19.21 -10.95
N ARG A 262 -16.14 19.84 -9.76
CA ARG A 262 -17.44 20.19 -9.16
C ARG A 262 -18.21 21.19 -10.04
N HIS A 263 -17.53 22.16 -10.64
CA HIS A 263 -18.17 23.04 -11.63
C HIS A 263 -18.61 22.31 -12.90
N ASN A 264 -18.00 21.15 -13.17
CA ASN A 264 -18.39 20.24 -14.26
C ASN A 264 -19.43 19.18 -13.81
N GLY A 265 -20.10 19.40 -12.68
CA GLY A 265 -21.17 18.55 -12.16
C GLY A 265 -20.74 17.34 -11.34
N THR A 266 -19.48 17.26 -10.95
CA THR A 266 -19.00 16.22 -10.03
C THR A 266 -19.50 16.48 -8.62
N LYS A 267 -20.09 15.48 -7.98
CA LYS A 267 -20.48 15.53 -6.56
C LYS A 267 -19.37 14.96 -5.69
N LEU A 268 -19.04 15.65 -4.59
CA LEU A 268 -18.00 15.25 -3.65
C LEU A 268 -18.57 14.87 -2.28
N TRP A 269 -18.36 13.62 -1.88
CA TRP A 269 -18.56 13.14 -0.53
C TRP A 269 -17.24 13.07 0.22
N VAL A 270 -17.17 13.57 1.44
CA VAL A 270 -15.97 13.54 2.28
C VAL A 270 -16.25 12.81 3.58
N PHE A 271 -15.52 11.73 3.82
CA PHE A 271 -15.55 10.96 5.06
C PHE A 271 -14.28 11.25 5.86
N SER A 272 -14.44 11.97 6.95
CA SER A 272 -13.36 12.22 7.88
C SER A 272 -13.92 12.57 9.26
N PRO A 273 -13.24 12.13 10.35
CA PRO A 273 -13.72 12.38 11.72
C PRO A 273 -13.70 13.86 12.10
N ASP A 274 -12.89 14.67 11.40
CA ASP A 274 -12.77 16.11 11.58
C ASP A 274 -13.15 16.87 10.31
N PHE A 275 -13.51 18.13 10.46
CA PHE A 275 -13.76 19.02 9.33
C PHE A 275 -12.45 19.51 8.73
N SER A 276 -11.79 18.63 8.00
CA SER A 276 -10.48 18.85 7.37
C SER A 276 -10.55 19.81 6.17
N MET A 277 -9.37 20.16 5.59
CA MET A 277 -9.35 21.11 4.47
C MET A 277 -10.10 20.61 3.23
N VAL A 278 -10.17 19.31 2.99
CA VAL A 278 -10.94 18.78 1.85
C VAL A 278 -12.44 18.92 2.09
N ALA A 279 -12.88 18.90 3.35
CA ALA A 279 -14.30 19.02 3.71
C ALA A 279 -14.92 20.35 3.26
N LYS A 280 -14.14 21.42 3.12
CA LYS A 280 -14.65 22.71 2.60
C LYS A 280 -15.15 22.65 1.15
N TYR A 281 -14.70 21.62 0.39
CA TYR A 281 -15.15 21.42 -0.98
C TYR A 281 -16.31 20.42 -1.08
N ALA A 282 -16.66 19.76 0.02
CA ALA A 282 -17.66 18.71 0.03
C ALA A 282 -19.06 19.23 -0.28
N ASP A 283 -19.81 18.47 -1.06
CA ASP A 283 -21.27 18.59 -1.12
C ASP A 283 -21.90 17.92 0.10
N GLU A 284 -21.26 16.84 0.59
CA GLU A 284 -21.64 16.13 1.80
C GLU A 284 -20.38 15.80 2.61
N TRP A 285 -20.32 16.26 3.85
CA TRP A 285 -19.32 15.86 4.82
C TRP A 285 -19.93 14.93 5.87
N VAL A 286 -19.28 13.81 6.08
CA VAL A 286 -19.76 12.76 6.99
C VAL A 286 -18.67 12.44 8.02
N ALA A 287 -18.98 12.66 9.28
CA ALA A 287 -18.10 12.38 10.40
C ALA A 287 -18.18 10.88 10.77
N VAL A 288 -17.30 10.08 10.15
CA VAL A 288 -17.22 8.66 10.43
C VAL A 288 -16.40 8.40 11.72
N ASN A 289 -16.85 7.49 12.56
CA ASN A 289 -16.06 7.01 13.70
C ASN A 289 -14.74 6.40 13.19
N THR A 290 -13.64 6.77 13.81
CA THR A 290 -12.29 6.37 13.38
C THR A 290 -12.14 4.86 13.33
N GLY A 291 -11.58 4.35 12.21
CA GLY A 291 -11.34 2.93 11.99
C GLY A 291 -12.57 2.11 11.63
N GLN A 292 -13.71 2.74 11.33
CA GLN A 292 -14.96 2.05 11.01
C GLN A 292 -15.37 2.16 9.53
N ASP A 293 -14.47 2.58 8.69
CA ASP A 293 -14.67 2.72 7.24
C ASP A 293 -15.10 1.41 6.57
N GLY A 294 -14.60 0.29 7.08
CA GLY A 294 -14.98 -1.05 6.62
C GLY A 294 -16.47 -1.33 6.83
N ALA A 295 -17.00 -1.01 8.01
CA ALA A 295 -18.42 -1.21 8.33
C ALA A 295 -19.33 -0.35 7.43
N TRP A 296 -18.87 0.85 7.06
CA TRP A 296 -19.54 1.69 6.08
C TRP A 296 -19.66 1.00 4.72
N TRP A 297 -18.51 0.64 4.13
CA TRP A 297 -18.51 0.04 2.80
C TRP A 297 -19.20 -1.31 2.72
N MET A 298 -19.11 -2.12 3.77
CA MET A 298 -19.81 -3.41 3.79
C MET A 298 -21.32 -3.23 3.74
N ALA A 299 -21.87 -2.23 4.43
CA ALA A 299 -23.30 -1.94 4.37
C ALA A 299 -23.70 -1.26 3.05
N VAL A 300 -22.86 -0.41 2.49
CA VAL A 300 -23.06 0.14 1.12
C VAL A 300 -23.14 -1.01 0.12
N ASN A 301 -22.23 -1.96 0.16
CA ASN A 301 -22.23 -3.13 -0.72
C ASN A 301 -23.48 -4.01 -0.52
N HIS A 302 -23.97 -4.16 0.71
CA HIS A 302 -25.24 -4.85 0.96
C HIS A 302 -26.39 -4.19 0.21
N VAL A 303 -26.48 -2.86 0.23
CA VAL A 303 -27.52 -2.12 -0.51
C VAL A 303 -27.31 -2.25 -2.02
N LEU A 304 -26.09 -2.09 -2.53
CA LEU A 304 -25.76 -2.20 -3.95
C LEU A 304 -26.11 -3.61 -4.51
N LEU A 305 -25.70 -4.64 -3.79
CA LEU A 305 -25.99 -6.02 -4.20
C LEU A 305 -27.48 -6.35 -4.10
N THR A 306 -28.19 -5.82 -3.11
CA THR A 306 -29.62 -6.03 -2.96
C THR A 306 -30.41 -5.30 -4.07
N GLU A 307 -30.17 -4.00 -4.25
CA GLU A 307 -31.03 -3.18 -5.14
C GLU A 307 -30.61 -3.27 -6.60
N PHE A 308 -29.30 -3.20 -6.90
CA PHE A 308 -28.82 -3.11 -8.28
C PHE A 308 -28.44 -4.46 -8.88
N HIS A 309 -27.96 -5.43 -8.09
CA HIS A 309 -27.58 -6.74 -8.58
C HIS A 309 -28.72 -7.76 -8.50
N HIS A 310 -29.40 -7.86 -7.32
CA HIS A 310 -30.48 -8.85 -7.17
C HIS A 310 -31.81 -8.36 -7.72
N GLN A 311 -32.30 -7.20 -7.26
CA GLN A 311 -33.63 -6.72 -7.63
C GLN A 311 -33.69 -6.17 -9.07
N LYS A 312 -32.76 -5.29 -9.42
CA LYS A 312 -32.75 -4.61 -10.71
C LYS A 312 -31.97 -5.35 -11.79
N GLN A 313 -30.97 -6.12 -11.41
CA GLN A 313 -30.05 -6.80 -12.34
C GLN A 313 -29.49 -5.83 -13.41
N THR A 314 -28.93 -4.69 -12.94
CA THR A 314 -28.43 -3.62 -13.82
C THR A 314 -27.50 -4.18 -14.89
N PRO A 315 -27.85 -4.09 -16.19
CA PRO A 315 -27.13 -4.80 -17.25
C PRO A 315 -25.64 -4.48 -17.30
N TYR A 316 -25.28 -3.21 -17.13
CA TYR A 316 -23.88 -2.76 -17.12
C TYR A 316 -23.08 -3.42 -15.98
N PHE A 317 -23.65 -3.48 -14.76
CA PHE A 317 -22.97 -4.07 -13.62
C PHE A 317 -22.81 -5.59 -13.78
N MET A 318 -23.85 -6.25 -14.26
CA MET A 318 -23.82 -7.70 -14.49
C MET A 318 -22.79 -8.07 -15.55
N ASP A 319 -22.74 -7.33 -16.67
CA ASP A 319 -21.78 -7.56 -17.75
C ASP A 319 -20.34 -7.33 -17.27
N TYR A 320 -20.10 -6.22 -16.56
CA TYR A 320 -18.79 -5.91 -15.99
C TYR A 320 -18.32 -7.01 -15.02
N THR A 321 -19.20 -7.41 -14.09
CA THR A 321 -18.89 -8.43 -13.09
C THR A 321 -18.54 -9.78 -13.71
N LYS A 322 -19.22 -10.17 -14.80
CA LYS A 322 -18.92 -11.39 -15.57
C LYS A 322 -17.53 -11.35 -16.24
N LYS A 323 -17.12 -10.19 -16.73
CA LYS A 323 -15.94 -10.04 -17.60
C LYS A 323 -14.66 -9.70 -16.86
N PHE A 324 -14.75 -8.90 -15.79
CA PHE A 324 -13.59 -8.24 -15.21
C PHE A 324 -13.38 -8.58 -13.73
N THR A 325 -14.09 -9.55 -13.20
CA THR A 325 -13.92 -10.01 -11.81
C THR A 325 -13.80 -11.53 -11.72
N ASP A 326 -13.41 -12.03 -10.58
CA ASP A 326 -13.41 -13.47 -10.25
C ASP A 326 -14.79 -13.99 -9.76
N ALA A 327 -15.80 -13.12 -9.73
CA ALA A 327 -17.15 -13.48 -9.29
C ALA A 327 -17.77 -14.71 -10.00
N PRO A 328 -17.58 -14.92 -11.32
CA PRO A 328 -18.08 -16.12 -12.00
C PRO A 328 -17.24 -17.37 -11.76
N PHE A 329 -16.09 -17.29 -11.11
CA PHE A 329 -15.25 -18.48 -10.87
C PHE A 329 -15.92 -19.45 -9.91
N LEU A 330 -15.69 -20.75 -10.16
CA LEU A 330 -16.24 -21.83 -9.36
C LEU A 330 -15.43 -22.05 -8.08
N VAL A 331 -16.13 -22.17 -6.97
CA VAL A 331 -15.56 -22.43 -5.63
C VAL A 331 -16.05 -23.78 -5.14
N GLU A 332 -15.16 -24.64 -4.69
CA GLU A 332 -15.51 -25.92 -4.05
C GLU A 332 -16.15 -25.66 -2.69
N ILE A 333 -17.18 -26.41 -2.38
CA ILE A 333 -17.76 -26.45 -1.02
C ILE A 333 -17.11 -27.61 -0.28
N LYS A 334 -16.56 -27.31 0.92
CA LYS A 334 -15.83 -28.28 1.74
C LYS A 334 -16.58 -28.61 3.01
N PRO A 335 -16.48 -29.86 3.50
CA PRO A 335 -16.95 -30.19 4.83
C PRO A 335 -16.28 -29.34 5.92
N ALA A 336 -17.05 -28.88 6.87
CA ALA A 336 -16.62 -28.25 8.09
C ALA A 336 -16.81 -29.19 9.28
N ALA A 337 -16.38 -28.77 10.49
CA ALA A 337 -16.68 -29.48 11.69
C ALA A 337 -18.22 -29.61 11.90
N ASN A 338 -18.67 -30.65 12.55
CA ASN A 338 -20.09 -30.90 12.91
C ASN A 338 -21.03 -31.15 11.69
N GLY A 339 -20.53 -31.66 10.59
CA GLY A 339 -21.35 -31.98 9.42
C GLY A 339 -21.86 -30.79 8.62
N ARG A 340 -21.40 -29.59 8.94
CA ARG A 340 -21.66 -28.38 8.15
C ARG A 340 -20.70 -28.27 6.99
N VAL A 341 -20.91 -27.28 6.12
CA VAL A 341 -20.03 -27.00 5.00
C VAL A 341 -19.59 -25.54 5.00
N ARG A 342 -18.43 -25.27 4.39
CA ARG A 342 -17.85 -23.93 4.26
C ARG A 342 -17.28 -23.72 2.87
N PRO A 343 -17.02 -22.47 2.45
CA PRO A 343 -16.29 -22.19 1.23
C PRO A 343 -14.91 -22.84 1.22
N GLY A 344 -14.55 -23.43 0.12
CA GLY A 344 -13.26 -24.05 -0.10
C GLY A 344 -12.37 -23.22 -1.01
N GLN A 345 -11.57 -23.90 -1.81
CA GLN A 345 -10.71 -23.28 -2.81
C GLN A 345 -11.47 -23.02 -4.09
N LEU A 346 -10.99 -22.10 -4.89
CA LEU A 346 -11.40 -21.97 -6.29
C LEU A 346 -11.11 -23.29 -7.02
N LEU A 347 -12.09 -23.79 -7.78
CA LEU A 347 -11.95 -25.02 -8.52
C LEU A 347 -10.87 -24.90 -9.59
N ARG A 348 -9.89 -25.79 -9.56
CA ARG A 348 -8.79 -25.83 -10.53
C ARG A 348 -9.12 -26.77 -11.69
N ALA A 349 -8.68 -26.38 -12.88
CA ALA A 349 -8.92 -27.17 -14.10
C ALA A 349 -8.41 -28.62 -13.99
N GLY A 350 -7.21 -28.81 -13.45
CA GLY A 350 -6.63 -30.15 -13.25
C GLY A 350 -7.43 -31.08 -12.31
N ARG A 351 -8.41 -30.54 -11.58
CA ARG A 351 -9.32 -31.35 -10.76
C ARG A 351 -10.36 -32.11 -11.58
N LEU A 352 -10.67 -31.66 -12.79
CA LEU A 352 -11.68 -32.27 -13.66
C LEU A 352 -11.04 -33.14 -14.73
N GLN A 353 -11.69 -34.29 -15.06
CA GLN A 353 -11.19 -35.27 -16.01
C GLN A 353 -10.94 -34.64 -17.38
N GLN A 354 -11.80 -33.74 -17.83
CA GLN A 354 -11.67 -33.07 -19.12
C GLN A 354 -10.44 -32.21 -19.29
N TYR A 355 -9.90 -31.71 -18.15
CA TYR A 355 -8.73 -30.83 -18.08
C TYR A 355 -7.53 -31.50 -17.39
N ALA A 356 -7.56 -32.80 -17.08
CA ALA A 356 -6.54 -33.50 -16.34
C ALA A 356 -5.13 -33.46 -16.96
N LYS A 357 -5.08 -33.24 -18.31
CA LYS A 357 -3.82 -33.18 -19.06
C LYS A 357 -3.43 -31.74 -19.45
N VAL A 358 -4.17 -30.75 -19.02
CA VAL A 358 -3.86 -29.36 -19.37
C VAL A 358 -2.60 -28.95 -18.61
N GLU A 359 -1.66 -28.36 -19.32
CA GLU A 359 -0.45 -27.79 -18.73
C GLU A 359 -0.82 -26.73 -17.67
N HIS A 360 -0.21 -26.82 -16.50
CA HIS A 360 -0.49 -25.94 -15.35
C HIS A 360 -1.97 -25.91 -14.93
N GLY A 361 -2.69 -27.01 -15.11
CA GLY A 361 -4.12 -27.11 -14.75
C GLY A 361 -4.37 -26.91 -13.25
N GLU A 362 -3.37 -27.10 -12.39
CA GLU A 362 -3.37 -26.81 -10.95
C GLU A 362 -3.46 -25.30 -10.63
N TRP A 363 -3.17 -24.44 -11.59
CA TRP A 363 -3.24 -22.99 -11.45
C TRP A 363 -4.40 -22.34 -12.20
N LYS A 364 -5.06 -23.07 -13.11
CA LYS A 364 -6.09 -22.53 -13.98
C LYS A 364 -7.46 -22.67 -13.36
N PHE A 365 -8.23 -21.59 -13.36
CA PHE A 365 -9.57 -21.51 -12.79
C PHE A 365 -10.64 -21.91 -13.81
N LEU A 366 -11.84 -22.17 -13.31
CA LEU A 366 -12.98 -22.56 -14.11
C LEU A 366 -14.17 -21.62 -13.87
N MET A 367 -14.93 -21.36 -14.93
CA MET A 367 -16.23 -20.71 -14.91
C MET A 367 -17.29 -21.68 -15.41
N TRP A 368 -18.53 -21.47 -15.01
CA TRP A 368 -19.64 -22.19 -15.59
C TRP A 368 -20.10 -21.48 -16.85
N ASP A 369 -20.18 -22.21 -17.99
CA ASP A 369 -20.69 -21.68 -19.24
C ASP A 369 -22.21 -21.88 -19.31
N GLU A 370 -22.95 -20.78 -19.44
CA GLU A 370 -24.39 -20.74 -19.48
C GLU A 370 -24.95 -21.44 -20.79
N ALA A 371 -24.19 -21.34 -21.87
CA ALA A 371 -24.63 -21.90 -23.15
C ALA A 371 -24.49 -23.43 -23.21
N ASP A 372 -23.36 -23.97 -22.76
CA ASP A 372 -23.06 -25.40 -22.83
C ASP A 372 -23.39 -26.16 -21.53
N GLN A 373 -23.80 -25.43 -20.48
CA GLN A 373 -24.14 -25.97 -19.16
C GLN A 373 -23.01 -26.85 -18.57
N LYS A 374 -21.79 -26.41 -18.69
CA LYS A 374 -20.60 -27.13 -18.20
C LYS A 374 -19.49 -26.17 -17.73
N PRO A 375 -18.54 -26.64 -16.90
CA PRO A 375 -17.35 -25.87 -16.59
C PRO A 375 -16.47 -25.66 -17.81
N LYS A 376 -16.00 -24.46 -18.04
CA LYS A 376 -14.99 -24.09 -19.04
C LYS A 376 -13.83 -23.36 -18.39
N MET A 377 -12.67 -23.47 -19.04
CA MET A 377 -11.41 -22.85 -18.55
C MET A 377 -11.09 -21.61 -19.38
N PRO A 378 -11.29 -20.38 -18.84
CA PRO A 378 -11.02 -19.17 -19.61
C PRO A 378 -9.54 -19.03 -19.93
N MET A 379 -9.22 -18.59 -21.14
CA MET A 379 -7.86 -18.24 -21.54
C MET A 379 -7.37 -17.02 -20.78
N GLY A 380 -6.05 -16.91 -20.62
CA GLY A 380 -5.41 -15.77 -19.91
C GLY A 380 -5.63 -15.79 -18.40
N SER A 381 -6.04 -16.93 -17.85
CA SER A 381 -6.12 -17.14 -16.41
C SER A 381 -4.74 -17.39 -15.79
N SER A 382 -4.69 -17.43 -14.46
CA SER A 382 -3.49 -17.80 -13.69
C SER A 382 -2.90 -19.10 -14.23
N GLY A 383 -1.60 -19.15 -14.44
CA GLY A 383 -0.91 -20.31 -15.04
C GLY A 383 -0.53 -20.14 -16.51
N ASP A 384 -1.19 -19.31 -17.28
CA ASP A 384 -0.78 -19.01 -18.67
C ASP A 384 0.50 -18.15 -18.72
N ARG A 385 0.87 -17.56 -17.60
CA ARG A 385 2.10 -16.81 -17.42
C ARG A 385 3.36 -17.60 -17.77
N TRP A 386 3.38 -18.88 -17.48
CA TRP A 386 4.52 -19.76 -17.71
C TRP A 386 4.40 -20.60 -19.00
N GLY A 387 3.30 -20.40 -19.76
CA GLY A 387 3.12 -21.05 -21.04
C GLY A 387 3.99 -20.46 -22.15
N THR A 388 3.87 -21.04 -23.34
CA THR A 388 4.63 -20.63 -24.54
C THR A 388 4.27 -19.22 -25.02
N GLU A 389 3.08 -18.72 -24.69
CA GLU A 389 2.62 -17.39 -25.05
C GLU A 389 2.68 -16.43 -23.83
N LYS A 390 3.87 -15.93 -23.58
CA LYS A 390 4.10 -14.97 -22.50
C LYS A 390 3.34 -13.65 -22.74
N GLY A 391 2.86 -13.03 -21.67
CA GLY A 391 2.27 -11.68 -21.70
C GLY A 391 0.78 -11.60 -22.00
N LYS A 392 0.07 -12.69 -22.11
CA LYS A 392 -1.39 -12.70 -22.23
C LYS A 392 -2.06 -12.66 -20.85
N TRP A 393 -2.01 -11.51 -20.23
CA TRP A 393 -2.51 -11.32 -18.87
C TRP A 393 -4.02 -11.08 -18.79
N ASN A 394 -4.62 -10.63 -19.88
CA ASN A 394 -6.04 -10.30 -19.89
C ASN A 394 -6.88 -11.57 -19.97
N LEU A 395 -7.87 -11.66 -19.09
CA LEU A 395 -8.85 -12.73 -19.13
C LEU A 395 -9.62 -12.69 -20.46
N LEU A 396 -9.48 -13.73 -21.25
CA LEU A 396 -10.23 -13.91 -22.48
C LEU A 396 -11.38 -14.88 -22.20
N LEU A 397 -12.60 -14.48 -22.51
CA LEU A 397 -13.79 -15.33 -22.34
C LEU A 397 -13.88 -16.34 -23.48
N LYS A 398 -12.81 -17.11 -23.67
CA LYS A 398 -12.72 -18.24 -24.58
C LYS A 398 -12.15 -19.43 -23.83
N ASP A 399 -12.65 -20.61 -24.09
CA ASP A 399 -12.11 -21.83 -23.49
C ASP A 399 -10.68 -22.07 -23.96
N GLY A 400 -9.77 -22.28 -23.01
CA GLY A 400 -8.35 -22.52 -23.27
C GLY A 400 -8.08 -23.86 -23.95
N GLN A 401 -9.05 -24.78 -24.03
CA GLN A 401 -8.89 -26.08 -24.63
C GLN A 401 -9.26 -26.07 -26.13
N ASP A 402 -10.38 -25.45 -26.47
CA ASP A 402 -10.92 -25.49 -27.84
C ASP A 402 -11.16 -24.10 -28.47
N GLY A 403 -10.95 -23.04 -27.72
CA GLY A 403 -11.16 -21.67 -28.20
C GLY A 403 -12.62 -21.23 -28.31
N SER A 404 -13.57 -22.06 -27.89
CA SER A 404 -15.00 -21.72 -27.93
C SER A 404 -15.30 -20.55 -26.96
N GLU A 405 -16.33 -19.76 -27.29
CA GLU A 405 -16.79 -18.67 -26.44
C GLU A 405 -17.31 -19.19 -25.09
N ILE A 406 -17.04 -18.46 -24.02
CA ILE A 406 -17.62 -18.70 -22.71
C ILE A 406 -18.64 -17.60 -22.42
N LYS A 407 -19.83 -17.98 -22.03
CA LYS A 407 -20.86 -17.09 -21.47
C LYS A 407 -20.95 -17.34 -19.97
N PRO A 408 -20.23 -16.57 -19.13
CA PRO A 408 -20.14 -16.85 -17.71
C PRO A 408 -21.50 -16.73 -17.01
N GLN A 409 -21.89 -17.77 -16.29
CA GLN A 409 -23.03 -17.74 -15.39
C GLN A 409 -22.58 -17.19 -14.03
N LEU A 410 -23.15 -16.05 -13.58
CA LEU A 410 -22.78 -15.46 -12.31
C LEU A 410 -23.38 -16.18 -11.12
N SER A 411 -24.61 -16.68 -11.24
CA SER A 411 -25.34 -17.28 -10.13
C SER A 411 -26.03 -18.56 -10.56
N PHE A 412 -26.06 -19.53 -9.66
CA PHE A 412 -26.82 -20.77 -9.79
C PHE A 412 -28.23 -20.68 -9.19
N LEU A 413 -28.68 -19.48 -8.81
CA LEU A 413 -29.95 -19.30 -8.10
C LEU A 413 -31.13 -19.95 -8.84
N GLU A 414 -31.21 -19.76 -10.16
CA GLU A 414 -32.31 -20.26 -11.01
C GLU A 414 -32.05 -21.68 -11.56
N ASP A 415 -30.79 -22.15 -11.51
CA ASP A 415 -30.38 -23.42 -12.08
C ASP A 415 -29.30 -24.08 -11.20
N HIS A 416 -29.73 -24.84 -10.21
CA HIS A 416 -28.88 -25.54 -9.26
C HIS A 416 -29.33 -26.96 -8.99
N ASP A 417 -28.40 -27.84 -8.59
CA ASP A 417 -28.71 -29.21 -8.20
C ASP A 417 -29.26 -29.29 -6.78
N ALA A 418 -28.75 -28.41 -5.89
CA ALA A 418 -29.14 -28.36 -4.50
C ALA A 418 -28.84 -26.98 -3.87
N VAL A 419 -29.43 -26.74 -2.71
CA VAL A 419 -29.04 -25.61 -1.82
C VAL A 419 -28.38 -26.18 -0.59
N VAL A 420 -27.18 -25.73 -0.25
CA VAL A 420 -26.43 -26.16 0.92
C VAL A 420 -26.31 -25.02 1.94
N GLN A 421 -26.34 -25.38 3.22
CA GLN A 421 -26.13 -24.41 4.31
C GLN A 421 -24.65 -24.20 4.55
N VAL A 422 -24.13 -23.04 4.16
CA VAL A 422 -22.70 -22.69 4.25
C VAL A 422 -22.45 -21.85 5.48
N GLU A 423 -21.42 -22.22 6.25
CA GLU A 423 -20.90 -21.39 7.34
C GLU A 423 -20.06 -20.26 6.75
N LEU A 424 -20.42 -19.04 7.10
CA LEU A 424 -19.75 -17.80 6.71
C LEU A 424 -19.35 -17.04 7.98
N ASP A 425 -18.26 -16.28 7.91
CA ASP A 425 -17.82 -15.47 9.04
C ASP A 425 -18.82 -14.35 9.35
N ASP A 426 -19.16 -14.23 10.63
CA ASP A 426 -19.97 -13.14 11.16
C ASP A 426 -19.06 -12.05 11.71
N PHE A 427 -18.77 -11.07 10.89
CA PHE A 427 -17.92 -9.93 11.28
C PHE A 427 -18.56 -8.99 12.31
N GLY A 428 -19.85 -9.09 12.52
CA GLY A 428 -20.56 -8.28 13.52
C GLY A 428 -20.51 -8.85 14.94
N ALA A 429 -20.62 -10.17 15.06
CA ALA A 429 -20.66 -10.86 16.34
C ALA A 429 -19.38 -11.66 16.67
N GLY A 430 -18.49 -11.78 15.71
CA GLY A 430 -17.23 -12.54 15.89
C GLY A 430 -17.43 -14.05 15.95
N GLY A 431 -18.35 -14.57 15.16
CA GLY A 431 -18.65 -15.99 15.05
C GLY A 431 -18.88 -16.40 13.60
N VAL A 432 -19.80 -17.31 13.41
CA VAL A 432 -20.24 -17.76 12.08
C VAL A 432 -21.75 -17.61 11.97
N CYS A 433 -22.22 -17.24 10.79
CA CYS A 433 -23.61 -17.32 10.39
C CYS A 433 -23.78 -18.42 9.34
N THR A 434 -24.99 -18.95 9.20
CA THR A 434 -25.30 -20.02 8.27
C THR A 434 -26.31 -19.57 7.24
N ARG A 435 -25.92 -19.66 5.95
CA ARG A 435 -26.76 -19.18 4.85
C ARG A 435 -26.79 -20.18 3.70
N GLY A 436 -27.94 -20.32 3.07
CA GLY A 436 -28.12 -21.17 1.91
C GLY A 436 -27.39 -20.64 0.67
N VAL A 437 -26.69 -21.54 -0.01
CA VAL A 437 -25.98 -21.22 -1.26
C VAL A 437 -26.35 -22.26 -2.30
N PRO A 438 -26.71 -21.85 -3.54
CA PRO A 438 -27.02 -22.79 -4.60
C PRO A 438 -25.74 -23.44 -5.13
N VAL A 439 -25.78 -24.75 -5.37
CA VAL A 439 -24.61 -25.52 -5.81
C VAL A 439 -24.92 -26.41 -7.00
N LYS A 440 -23.88 -26.70 -7.78
CA LYS A 440 -23.87 -27.78 -8.77
C LYS A 440 -22.89 -28.87 -8.32
N THR A 441 -23.12 -30.10 -8.76
CA THR A 441 -22.32 -31.28 -8.43
C THR A 441 -21.48 -31.71 -9.62
N LEU A 442 -20.15 -31.77 -9.44
CA LEU A 442 -19.21 -32.18 -10.47
C LEU A 442 -18.48 -33.45 -10.08
N THR A 443 -18.08 -34.23 -11.09
CA THR A 443 -17.22 -35.40 -10.92
C THR A 443 -15.77 -35.03 -11.19
N THR A 444 -14.92 -35.22 -10.22
CA THR A 444 -13.48 -34.96 -10.33
C THR A 444 -12.75 -36.08 -11.10
N ALA A 445 -11.51 -35.82 -11.51
CA ALA A 445 -10.69 -36.77 -12.26
C ALA A 445 -10.49 -38.13 -11.55
N ASN A 446 -10.60 -38.15 -10.22
CA ASN A 446 -10.50 -39.38 -9.43
C ASN A 446 -11.87 -40.02 -9.10
N GLY A 447 -12.95 -39.61 -9.80
CA GLY A 447 -14.29 -40.14 -9.64
C GLY A 447 -15.08 -39.68 -8.42
N LYS A 448 -14.54 -38.77 -7.61
CA LYS A 448 -15.26 -38.21 -6.45
C LYS A 448 -16.22 -37.10 -6.87
N GLN A 449 -17.34 -37.02 -6.18
CA GLN A 449 -18.26 -35.89 -6.33
C GLN A 449 -17.75 -34.69 -5.53
N VAL A 450 -17.86 -33.50 -6.09
CA VAL A 450 -17.58 -32.23 -5.46
C VAL A 450 -18.72 -31.26 -5.74
N GLN A 451 -19.20 -30.59 -4.72
CA GLN A 451 -20.17 -29.50 -4.87
C GLN A 451 -19.42 -28.19 -5.11
N VAL A 452 -19.90 -27.42 -6.06
CA VAL A 452 -19.31 -26.12 -6.43
C VAL A 452 -20.40 -25.07 -6.48
N THR A 453 -20.03 -23.87 -6.21
CA THR A 453 -20.84 -22.66 -6.39
C THR A 453 -20.03 -21.58 -7.06
N THR A 454 -20.61 -20.45 -7.43
CA THR A 454 -19.86 -19.30 -7.91
C THR A 454 -19.35 -18.45 -6.73
N ALA A 455 -18.24 -17.74 -6.93
CA ALA A 455 -17.78 -16.76 -5.97
C ALA A 455 -18.85 -15.67 -5.73
N TYR A 456 -19.61 -15.32 -6.77
CA TYR A 456 -20.73 -14.38 -6.67
C TYR A 456 -21.82 -14.86 -5.70
N ASP A 457 -22.25 -16.12 -5.78
CA ASP A 457 -23.27 -16.67 -4.87
C ASP A 457 -22.80 -16.67 -3.41
N LEU A 458 -21.52 -16.94 -3.19
CA LEU A 458 -20.90 -16.82 -1.86
C LEU A 458 -20.86 -15.37 -1.38
N LEU A 459 -20.52 -14.42 -2.25
CA LEU A 459 -20.53 -12.98 -1.92
C LEU A 459 -21.93 -12.50 -1.56
N MET A 460 -22.95 -12.89 -2.34
CA MET A 460 -24.35 -12.56 -2.03
C MET A 460 -24.76 -13.09 -0.65
N ALA A 461 -24.38 -14.32 -0.36
CA ALA A 461 -24.62 -14.89 0.96
C ALA A 461 -23.83 -14.20 2.06
N GLN A 462 -22.52 -13.90 1.85
CA GLN A 462 -21.68 -13.23 2.83
C GLN A 462 -22.20 -11.83 3.17
N TYR A 463 -22.61 -11.07 2.16
CA TYR A 463 -23.22 -9.73 2.35
C TYR A 463 -24.67 -9.78 2.87
N GLY A 464 -25.24 -10.95 3.07
CA GLY A 464 -26.58 -11.10 3.64
C GLY A 464 -27.72 -10.70 2.70
N VAL A 465 -27.51 -10.77 1.39
CA VAL A 465 -28.55 -10.46 0.40
C VAL A 465 -29.59 -11.58 0.40
N ASN A 466 -30.80 -11.26 0.88
CA ASN A 466 -31.88 -12.23 0.97
C ASN A 466 -32.46 -12.49 -0.43
N ARG A 467 -32.18 -13.66 -0.99
CA ARG A 467 -32.63 -14.12 -2.30
C ARG A 467 -33.69 -15.23 -2.23
N GLY A 468 -34.35 -15.36 -1.07
CA GLY A 468 -35.32 -16.42 -0.83
C GLY A 468 -34.69 -17.79 -0.46
N LEU A 469 -33.39 -17.85 -0.26
CA LEU A 469 -32.68 -19.05 0.17
C LEU A 469 -32.77 -19.23 1.69
N PRO A 470 -32.75 -20.49 2.19
CA PRO A 470 -32.81 -20.75 3.64
C PRO A 470 -31.55 -20.24 4.37
N GLY A 471 -31.69 -19.82 5.63
CA GLY A 471 -30.57 -19.40 6.46
C GLY A 471 -30.79 -18.09 7.23
N GLU A 472 -29.74 -17.58 7.84
CA GLU A 472 -29.75 -16.41 8.70
C GLU A 472 -29.58 -15.13 7.87
N TYR A 473 -30.66 -14.70 7.23
CA TYR A 473 -30.68 -13.48 6.43
C TYR A 473 -31.36 -12.34 7.18
N PRO A 474 -30.90 -11.07 7.02
CA PRO A 474 -31.62 -9.93 7.57
C PRO A 474 -33.02 -9.79 6.96
N ALA A 475 -33.97 -9.38 7.77
CA ALA A 475 -35.35 -9.13 7.31
C ALA A 475 -35.42 -7.88 6.44
N ASP A 476 -34.70 -6.81 6.82
CA ASP A 476 -34.66 -5.53 6.12
C ASP A 476 -33.40 -4.74 6.55
N TYR A 477 -33.28 -3.51 6.06
CA TYR A 477 -32.17 -2.61 6.38
C TYR A 477 -32.16 -2.10 7.84
N ASN A 478 -33.24 -2.31 8.59
CA ASN A 478 -33.38 -1.84 9.97
C ASN A 478 -32.96 -2.86 11.02
N ASP A 479 -32.53 -4.05 10.61
CA ASP A 479 -32.06 -5.06 11.55
C ASP A 479 -30.66 -4.69 12.07
N PRO A 480 -30.51 -4.20 13.30
CA PRO A 480 -29.22 -3.76 13.81
C PRO A 480 -28.33 -4.93 14.26
N ASN A 481 -28.82 -6.15 14.25
CA ASN A 481 -28.09 -7.34 14.69
C ASN A 481 -27.56 -8.17 13.51
N ALA A 482 -28.15 -8.00 12.33
CA ALA A 482 -27.65 -8.67 11.12
C ALA A 482 -26.48 -7.89 10.53
N PRO A 483 -25.29 -8.50 10.42
CA PRO A 483 -24.12 -7.87 9.81
C PRO A 483 -24.43 -7.34 8.41
N TYR A 484 -23.81 -6.21 8.11
CA TYR A 484 -23.83 -5.49 6.82
C TYR A 484 -25.14 -4.76 6.51
N THR A 485 -26.18 -4.83 7.33
CA THR A 485 -27.32 -3.94 7.13
C THR A 485 -26.95 -2.48 7.44
N PRO A 486 -27.64 -1.50 6.87
CA PRO A 486 -27.46 -0.09 7.23
C PRO A 486 -27.59 0.18 8.74
N ALA A 487 -28.54 -0.46 9.42
CA ALA A 487 -28.72 -0.32 10.86
C ALA A 487 -27.58 -0.93 11.70
N TRP A 488 -26.98 -2.02 11.23
CA TRP A 488 -25.77 -2.58 11.82
C TRP A 488 -24.59 -1.62 11.68
N SER A 489 -24.37 -1.05 10.48
CA SER A 489 -23.31 -0.08 10.23
C SER A 489 -23.40 1.16 11.09
N GLU A 490 -24.63 1.67 11.31
CA GLU A 490 -24.90 2.84 12.15
C GLU A 490 -24.29 2.71 13.55
N LYS A 491 -24.31 1.51 14.16
CA LYS A 491 -23.73 1.25 15.48
C LYS A 491 -22.23 1.51 15.55
N TYR A 492 -21.51 1.18 14.48
CA TYR A 492 -20.04 1.25 14.42
C TYR A 492 -19.57 2.59 13.88
N THR A 493 -20.18 3.03 12.79
CA THR A 493 -19.75 4.23 12.07
C THR A 493 -20.21 5.52 12.72
N GLY A 494 -21.28 5.47 13.52
CA GLY A 494 -21.97 6.65 14.04
C GLY A 494 -22.75 7.44 12.98
N ILE A 495 -22.88 6.90 11.77
CA ILE A 495 -23.59 7.54 10.66
C ILE A 495 -24.99 6.96 10.54
N GLY A 496 -26.00 7.81 10.50
CA GLY A 496 -27.39 7.38 10.36
C GLY A 496 -27.61 6.53 9.10
N ARG A 497 -28.39 5.43 9.26
CA ARG A 497 -28.70 4.50 8.17
C ARG A 497 -29.30 5.15 6.93
N ASP A 498 -30.08 6.20 7.11
CA ASP A 498 -30.71 6.94 5.98
C ASP A 498 -29.64 7.63 5.10
N VAL A 499 -28.58 8.15 5.72
CA VAL A 499 -27.45 8.74 5.00
C VAL A 499 -26.72 7.66 4.20
N LEU A 500 -26.51 6.49 4.80
CA LEU A 500 -25.87 5.37 4.12
C LEU A 500 -26.69 4.88 2.92
N ILE A 501 -27.99 4.65 3.11
CA ILE A 501 -28.89 4.20 2.04
C ILE A 501 -28.91 5.23 0.90
N ARG A 502 -29.03 6.51 1.23
CA ARG A 502 -28.99 7.61 0.25
C ARG A 502 -27.67 7.61 -0.52
N PHE A 503 -26.55 7.49 0.17
CA PHE A 503 -25.22 7.40 -0.47
C PHE A 503 -25.12 6.19 -1.42
N ALA A 504 -25.50 4.99 -0.96
CA ALA A 504 -25.41 3.78 -1.76
C ALA A 504 -26.26 3.86 -3.03
N ARG A 505 -27.47 4.39 -2.92
CA ARG A 505 -28.35 4.61 -4.08
C ARG A 505 -27.79 5.66 -5.03
N GLU A 506 -27.24 6.74 -4.51
CA GLU A 506 -26.62 7.78 -5.32
C GLU A 506 -25.37 7.25 -6.04
N TRP A 507 -24.53 6.49 -5.34
CA TRP A 507 -23.37 5.81 -5.93
C TRP A 507 -23.78 4.87 -7.06
N GLY A 508 -24.68 3.94 -6.78
CA GLY A 508 -25.14 2.96 -7.76
C GLY A 508 -25.81 3.62 -8.99
N THR A 509 -26.69 4.59 -8.76
CA THR A 509 -27.37 5.32 -9.85
C THR A 509 -26.39 6.14 -10.69
N THR A 510 -25.41 6.82 -10.05
CA THR A 510 -24.39 7.57 -10.78
C THR A 510 -23.52 6.62 -11.61
N ALA A 511 -23.06 5.53 -11.04
CA ALA A 511 -22.26 4.55 -11.76
C ALA A 511 -23.03 3.90 -12.94
N GLU A 512 -24.32 3.61 -12.76
CA GLU A 512 -25.17 3.06 -13.82
C GLU A 512 -25.31 4.04 -14.99
N HIS A 513 -25.68 5.29 -14.70
CA HIS A 513 -25.94 6.29 -15.74
C HIS A 513 -24.69 6.77 -16.46
N THR A 514 -23.53 6.65 -15.83
CA THR A 514 -22.25 7.15 -16.35
C THR A 514 -21.29 6.03 -16.77
N GLU A 515 -21.75 4.79 -16.70
CA GLU A 515 -20.91 3.61 -16.94
C GLU A 515 -19.61 3.62 -16.10
N GLY A 516 -19.77 3.85 -14.78
CA GLY A 516 -18.71 3.68 -13.82
C GLY A 516 -17.88 4.91 -13.46
N LYS A 517 -18.33 6.15 -13.73
CA LYS A 517 -17.57 7.37 -13.39
C LYS A 517 -17.68 7.76 -11.91
N CYS A 518 -17.37 6.80 -11.04
CA CYS A 518 -17.29 7.01 -9.59
C CYS A 518 -15.88 6.65 -9.10
N THR A 519 -15.27 7.53 -8.32
CA THR A 519 -13.89 7.40 -7.84
C THR A 519 -13.83 7.50 -6.33
N ILE A 520 -13.02 6.63 -5.70
CA ILE A 520 -12.65 6.71 -4.29
C ILE A 520 -11.23 7.25 -4.18
N LEU A 521 -11.08 8.41 -3.54
CA LEU A 521 -9.80 8.98 -3.13
C LEU A 521 -9.54 8.54 -1.69
N ILE A 522 -8.65 7.59 -1.48
CA ILE A 522 -8.37 7.00 -0.18
C ILE A 522 -6.94 7.30 0.25
N GLY A 523 -6.68 7.42 1.53
CA GLY A 523 -5.36 7.79 2.01
C GLY A 523 -5.00 7.23 3.38
N ALA A 524 -3.94 7.76 3.96
CA ALA A 524 -3.31 7.29 5.20
C ALA A 524 -4.27 7.17 6.39
N GLY A 525 -5.33 7.97 6.42
CA GLY A 525 -6.37 7.87 7.46
C GLY A 525 -7.09 6.52 7.50
N VAL A 526 -7.02 5.75 6.41
CA VAL A 526 -7.53 4.37 6.34
C VAL A 526 -6.39 3.35 6.39
N ASN A 527 -5.26 3.61 5.73
CA ASN A 527 -4.13 2.67 5.64
C ASN A 527 -3.56 2.23 6.98
N HIS A 528 -3.51 3.14 7.94
CA HIS A 528 -2.77 2.93 9.18
C HIS A 528 -3.56 2.15 10.24
N TRP A 529 -4.76 1.70 9.92
CA TRP A 529 -5.53 0.81 10.80
C TRP A 529 -5.11 -0.64 10.65
N TYR A 530 -5.25 -1.42 11.72
CA TYR A 530 -4.88 -2.83 11.73
C TYR A 530 -5.57 -3.67 10.64
N HIS A 531 -6.85 -3.36 10.35
CA HIS A 531 -7.65 -4.02 9.32
C HIS A 531 -7.75 -3.22 8.01
N ALA A 532 -6.78 -2.39 7.70
CA ALA A 532 -6.82 -1.51 6.54
C ALA A 532 -7.07 -2.25 5.22
N ASN A 533 -6.47 -3.42 5.03
CA ASN A 533 -6.69 -4.23 3.82
C ASN A 533 -8.17 -4.62 3.64
N LEU A 534 -8.88 -4.96 4.72
CA LEU A 534 -10.31 -5.28 4.66
C LEU A 534 -11.16 -4.04 4.38
N MET A 535 -10.80 -2.89 4.95
CA MET A 535 -11.46 -1.62 4.68
C MET A 535 -11.33 -1.22 3.21
N TYR A 536 -10.13 -1.34 2.65
CA TYR A 536 -9.88 -1.10 1.22
C TYR A 536 -10.65 -2.05 0.34
N ARG A 537 -10.61 -3.36 0.64
CA ARG A 537 -11.35 -4.37 -0.13
C ARG A 537 -12.84 -4.10 -0.14
N ALA A 538 -13.42 -3.67 0.97
CA ALA A 538 -14.82 -3.31 1.03
C ALA A 538 -15.17 -2.13 0.10
N GLY A 539 -14.31 -1.11 0.02
CA GLY A 539 -14.43 -0.02 -0.95
C GLY A 539 -14.21 -0.48 -2.41
N ILE A 540 -13.21 -1.34 -2.62
CA ILE A 540 -12.93 -1.94 -3.94
C ILE A 540 -14.13 -2.76 -4.43
N HIS A 541 -14.81 -3.49 -3.56
CA HIS A 541 -16.05 -4.21 -3.94
C HIS A 541 -17.10 -3.25 -4.50
N ALA A 542 -17.32 -2.09 -3.88
CA ALA A 542 -18.27 -1.10 -4.42
C ALA A 542 -17.87 -0.62 -5.82
N LEU A 543 -16.58 -0.43 -6.07
CA LEU A 543 -16.06 -0.08 -7.40
C LEU A 543 -16.27 -1.20 -8.41
N MET A 544 -15.96 -2.44 -8.03
CA MET A 544 -16.06 -3.60 -8.92
C MET A 544 -17.52 -3.96 -9.24
N PHE A 545 -18.41 -3.95 -8.24
CA PHE A 545 -19.83 -4.24 -8.45
C PHE A 545 -20.53 -3.20 -9.33
N CYS A 546 -20.04 -1.97 -9.33
CA CYS A 546 -20.58 -0.87 -10.13
C CYS A 546 -19.77 -0.58 -11.41
N GLY A 547 -18.78 -1.41 -11.74
CA GLY A 547 -18.02 -1.30 -12.99
C GLY A 547 -17.16 -0.05 -13.11
N CYS A 548 -16.61 0.44 -12.00
CA CYS A 548 -15.89 1.72 -11.97
C CYS A 548 -14.40 1.61 -12.32
N ILE A 549 -13.80 0.42 -12.23
CA ILE A 549 -12.36 0.24 -12.53
C ILE A 549 -12.15 0.17 -14.04
N GLY A 550 -11.11 0.84 -14.53
CA GLY A 550 -10.78 0.88 -15.97
C GLY A 550 -11.57 1.90 -16.78
N LYS A 551 -12.16 2.88 -16.12
CA LYS A 551 -12.94 3.98 -16.73
C LYS A 551 -12.34 5.33 -16.36
N ASN A 552 -12.23 6.24 -17.33
CA ASN A 552 -11.86 7.62 -17.04
C ASN A 552 -12.89 8.25 -16.12
N GLY A 553 -12.43 8.80 -15.01
CA GLY A 553 -13.28 9.34 -13.96
C GLY A 553 -13.84 8.30 -12.98
N GLY A 554 -13.40 7.04 -13.09
CA GLY A 554 -13.75 5.96 -12.17
C GLY A 554 -12.52 5.29 -11.58
N GLY A 555 -12.66 4.61 -10.46
CA GLY A 555 -11.61 3.80 -9.86
C GLY A 555 -11.19 4.19 -8.46
N LEU A 556 -10.09 3.60 -8.02
CA LEU A 556 -9.46 3.88 -6.73
C LEU A 556 -8.23 4.75 -6.95
N ALA A 557 -8.09 5.79 -6.17
CA ALA A 557 -6.90 6.60 -6.10
C ALA A 557 -6.37 6.62 -4.67
N HIS A 558 -5.23 6.01 -4.47
CA HIS A 558 -4.56 5.96 -3.18
C HIS A 558 -3.66 7.19 -3.01
N TYR A 559 -3.92 8.01 -2.00
CA TYR A 559 -3.19 9.26 -1.80
C TYR A 559 -2.72 9.48 -0.37
N VAL A 560 -1.49 9.12 -0.09
CA VAL A 560 -0.78 9.48 1.14
C VAL A 560 0.10 10.72 1.01
N GLY A 561 0.25 11.27 -0.20
CA GLY A 561 0.98 12.51 -0.46
C GLY A 561 2.42 12.33 -0.94
N GLN A 562 2.82 11.15 -1.36
CA GLN A 562 4.23 10.83 -1.65
C GLN A 562 4.49 10.13 -2.98
N GLU A 563 3.47 9.88 -3.77
CA GLU A 563 3.53 9.10 -5.02
C GLU A 563 3.95 9.96 -6.21
N LYS A 564 5.12 10.56 -6.15
CA LYS A 564 5.73 11.19 -7.30
C LYS A 564 6.36 10.16 -8.21
N LEU A 565 5.98 10.18 -9.47
CA LEU A 565 6.68 9.42 -10.49
C LEU A 565 7.95 10.18 -10.87
N ALA A 566 9.10 9.55 -10.66
CA ALA A 566 10.40 10.08 -11.06
C ALA A 566 11.23 8.94 -11.63
N PRO A 567 12.13 9.20 -12.60
CA PRO A 567 13.06 8.20 -13.11
C PRO A 567 14.00 7.75 -11.99
N ALA A 568 13.65 6.68 -11.31
CA ALA A 568 14.36 6.21 -10.12
C ALA A 568 15.43 5.16 -10.44
N GLU A 569 15.40 4.53 -11.60
CA GLU A 569 16.23 3.37 -11.92
C GLU A 569 17.74 3.63 -11.84
N PRO A 570 18.32 4.72 -12.40
CA PRO A 570 19.74 5.00 -12.24
C PRO A 570 20.14 5.23 -10.78
N TRP A 571 19.26 5.87 -10.01
CA TRP A 571 19.48 6.08 -8.58
C TRP A 571 19.33 4.81 -7.76
N ALA A 572 18.50 3.87 -8.20
CA ALA A 572 18.39 2.55 -7.59
C ALA A 572 19.70 1.77 -7.72
N ALA A 573 20.39 1.88 -8.84
CA ALA A 573 21.71 1.26 -9.01
C ALA A 573 22.73 1.82 -8.01
N ILE A 574 22.75 3.13 -7.79
CA ILE A 574 23.61 3.79 -6.80
C ILE A 574 23.18 3.39 -5.38
N ALA A 575 21.90 3.42 -5.08
CA ALA A 575 21.34 3.08 -3.78
C ALA A 575 21.67 1.64 -3.36
N GLN A 576 21.64 0.73 -4.32
CA GLN A 576 21.94 -0.69 -4.10
C GLN A 576 23.44 -1.03 -4.17
N ALA A 577 24.30 -0.02 -4.31
CA ALA A 577 25.73 -0.18 -4.43
C ALA A 577 26.16 -1.14 -5.56
N LYS A 578 25.42 -1.18 -6.67
CA LYS A 578 25.70 -2.05 -7.82
C LYS A 578 27.08 -1.74 -8.47
N ASP A 579 27.55 -0.52 -8.29
CA ASP A 579 28.87 -0.07 -8.71
C ASP A 579 30.00 -0.53 -7.76
N TRP A 580 29.65 -1.10 -6.61
CA TRP A 580 30.61 -1.51 -5.58
C TRP A 580 30.60 -3.01 -5.33
N PHE A 581 29.41 -3.61 -5.30
CA PHE A 581 29.25 -5.04 -5.02
C PHE A 581 28.78 -5.81 -6.25
N SER A 582 29.35 -7.00 -6.40
CA SER A 582 28.88 -7.98 -7.37
C SER A 582 28.80 -9.36 -6.66
N PRO A 583 27.67 -10.05 -6.70
CA PRO A 583 26.38 -9.62 -7.20
C PRO A 583 25.75 -8.52 -6.35
N SER A 584 24.89 -7.70 -6.97
CA SER A 584 24.19 -6.65 -6.25
C SER A 584 23.13 -7.23 -5.32
N ARG A 585 23.02 -6.63 -4.14
CA ARG A 585 21.89 -6.89 -3.25
C ARG A 585 20.70 -6.04 -3.71
N LEU A 586 19.55 -6.64 -3.81
CA LEU A 586 18.32 -5.92 -4.15
C LEU A 586 17.65 -5.40 -2.87
N GLN A 587 17.22 -4.16 -2.94
CA GLN A 587 16.43 -3.55 -1.84
C GLN A 587 14.95 -3.76 -2.00
N ASN A 588 14.48 -3.91 -3.23
CA ASN A 588 13.08 -4.10 -3.52
C ASN A 588 12.71 -5.55 -3.30
N ALA A 589 12.52 -5.88 -2.06
CA ALA A 589 11.78 -7.07 -1.71
C ALA A 589 10.30 -6.82 -1.98
N PRO A 590 9.52 -7.84 -2.33
CA PRO A 590 8.09 -7.71 -2.24
C PRO A 590 7.75 -7.23 -0.84
N SER A 591 6.88 -6.24 -0.75
CA SER A 591 6.29 -5.85 0.50
C SER A 591 5.86 -7.11 1.24
N TRP A 592 6.11 -7.19 2.52
CA TRP A 592 5.64 -8.34 3.29
C TRP A 592 4.11 -8.46 3.32
N HIS A 593 3.38 -7.47 2.82
CA HIS A 593 2.01 -7.61 2.37
C HIS A 593 1.80 -8.76 1.40
N TYR A 594 2.68 -8.94 0.43
CA TYR A 594 2.60 -10.08 -0.49
C TYR A 594 2.75 -11.42 0.23
N VAL A 595 3.53 -11.43 1.29
CA VAL A 595 3.73 -12.64 2.10
C VAL A 595 2.52 -12.91 2.98
N HIS A 596 1.72 -11.89 3.31
CA HIS A 596 0.47 -11.98 4.04
C HIS A 596 -0.76 -12.07 3.15
N SER A 597 -0.62 -11.84 1.86
CA SER A 597 -1.76 -11.75 0.97
C SER A 597 -2.50 -13.07 0.89
N ASP A 598 -3.80 -12.99 0.68
CA ASP A 598 -4.64 -14.16 0.48
C ASP A 598 -4.24 -14.96 -0.75
N GLN A 599 -3.54 -14.36 -1.72
CA GLN A 599 -2.98 -15.06 -2.87
C GLN A 599 -2.02 -16.18 -2.47
N TRP A 600 -1.26 -15.98 -1.41
CA TRP A 600 -0.39 -17.01 -0.87
C TRP A 600 -1.14 -18.04 -0.02
N ARG A 601 -2.35 -17.72 0.40
CA ARG A 601 -3.21 -18.58 1.21
C ARG A 601 -4.07 -19.54 0.40
N TYR A 602 -4.33 -19.24 -0.86
CA TYR A 602 -5.20 -20.07 -1.70
C TYR A 602 -4.72 -21.50 -1.83
N GLU A 603 -3.46 -21.72 -1.70
CA GLU A 603 -2.83 -22.99 -1.99
C GLU A 603 -2.51 -23.82 -0.76
N LYS A 604 -2.51 -23.22 0.42
CA LYS A 604 -2.14 -23.86 1.67
C LYS A 604 -3.05 -23.45 2.81
N ASP A 605 -3.23 -24.36 3.74
CA ASP A 605 -3.93 -24.08 4.98
C ASP A 605 -3.01 -23.32 5.94
N PHE A 606 -3.20 -22.04 6.06
CA PHE A 606 -2.44 -21.16 6.95
C PHE A 606 -3.15 -20.95 8.30
N THR A 607 -4.12 -21.76 8.69
CA THR A 607 -4.85 -21.58 9.94
C THR A 607 -3.95 -21.57 11.16
N ASP A 608 -2.90 -22.38 11.18
CA ASP A 608 -1.87 -22.35 12.24
C ASP A 608 -1.01 -21.10 12.21
N TYR A 609 -0.96 -20.44 11.08
CA TYR A 609 -0.15 -19.26 10.85
C TYR A 609 -0.75 -17.99 11.45
N HIS A 610 -2.05 -17.89 11.49
CA HIS A 610 -2.76 -16.74 12.06
C HIS A 610 -2.82 -16.76 13.58
N THR A 611 -2.70 -17.92 14.16
CA THR A 611 -3.04 -18.08 15.58
C THR A 611 -1.89 -17.73 16.51
N VAL A 612 -0.66 -17.39 16.03
CA VAL A 612 0.45 -17.56 16.95
C VAL A 612 1.64 -16.60 16.83
N PRO A 613 1.49 -15.29 16.75
CA PRO A 613 2.66 -14.44 17.01
C PRO A 613 3.17 -14.56 18.44
N GLN A 614 2.30 -14.89 19.38
CA GLN A 614 2.59 -14.85 20.80
C GLN A 614 3.03 -16.20 21.37
N ASN A 615 2.69 -17.29 20.71
CA ASN A 615 2.97 -18.63 21.18
C ASN A 615 4.04 -19.34 20.35
N ALA A 616 4.81 -18.57 19.63
CA ALA A 616 5.93 -19.10 18.90
C ALA A 616 6.95 -19.68 19.88
N GLY A 617 6.76 -20.92 20.23
CA GLY A 617 7.71 -21.73 20.95
C GLY A 617 9.02 -21.93 20.13
N PRO A 618 9.93 -22.79 20.56
CA PRO A 618 11.21 -23.01 19.87
C PRO A 618 11.10 -23.42 18.40
N ASP A 619 9.90 -23.85 17.97
CA ASP A 619 9.60 -24.27 16.59
C ASP A 619 9.15 -23.14 15.65
N THR A 620 9.41 -21.93 16.00
CA THR A 620 8.87 -20.74 15.37
C THR A 620 9.36 -20.44 13.97
N THR A 621 10.40 -21.07 13.46
CA THR A 621 10.79 -20.99 12.05
C THR A 621 9.76 -21.59 11.09
N ALA A 622 8.93 -22.50 11.58
CA ALA A 622 7.85 -23.14 10.82
C ALA A 622 6.44 -22.69 11.26
N LYS A 623 6.35 -22.01 12.41
CA LYS A 623 5.10 -21.50 12.96
C LYS A 623 5.33 -20.07 13.41
N GLY A 624 4.47 -19.16 13.06
CA GLY A 624 4.57 -17.77 13.47
C GLY A 624 4.13 -16.81 12.39
N HIS A 625 4.11 -15.56 12.74
CA HIS A 625 3.72 -14.50 11.83
C HIS A 625 4.81 -14.30 10.76
N THR A 626 4.42 -14.00 9.52
CA THR A 626 5.36 -13.75 8.40
C THR A 626 6.40 -12.69 8.73
N MET A 627 6.00 -11.64 9.46
CA MET A 627 6.90 -10.59 9.91
C MET A 627 8.04 -11.16 10.76
N ASP A 628 7.75 -12.08 11.68
CA ASP A 628 8.76 -12.73 12.50
C ASP A 628 9.71 -13.58 11.66
N MET A 629 9.17 -14.22 10.64
CA MET A 629 9.96 -15.01 9.70
C MET A 629 10.90 -14.14 8.87
N GLN A 630 10.46 -12.99 8.40
CA GLN A 630 11.31 -12.06 7.65
C GLN A 630 12.46 -11.54 8.50
N VAL A 631 12.18 -11.07 9.69
CA VAL A 631 13.19 -10.57 10.64
C VAL A 631 14.22 -11.67 10.95
N ARG A 632 13.76 -12.90 11.16
CA ARG A 632 14.65 -14.05 11.38
C ARG A 632 15.48 -14.39 10.16
N ALA A 633 14.90 -14.41 8.97
CA ALA A 633 15.63 -14.67 7.73
C ALA A 633 16.75 -13.66 7.52
N VAL A 634 16.49 -12.37 7.77
CA VAL A 634 17.52 -11.33 7.72
C VAL A 634 18.60 -11.56 8.79
N ARG A 635 18.22 -11.81 10.04
CA ARG A 635 19.16 -12.05 11.14
C ARG A 635 19.99 -13.30 10.97
N GLN A 636 19.44 -14.32 10.37
CA GLN A 636 20.15 -15.57 10.06
C GLN A 636 21.03 -15.46 8.81
N GLY A 637 20.99 -14.32 8.12
CA GLY A 637 21.79 -14.09 6.91
C GLY A 637 21.27 -14.84 5.68
N TRP A 638 20.04 -15.33 5.70
CA TRP A 638 19.44 -15.96 4.52
C TRP A 638 19.19 -14.92 3.44
N LEU A 639 18.75 -13.75 3.86
CA LEU A 639 18.34 -12.66 2.99
C LEU A 639 18.88 -11.34 3.53
N PRO A 640 19.30 -10.43 2.65
CA PRO A 640 19.68 -9.09 3.07
C PRO A 640 18.48 -8.30 3.61
N PHE A 641 17.26 -8.62 3.16
CA PHE A 641 16.04 -7.89 3.49
C PHE A 641 14.86 -8.82 3.67
N TYR A 642 14.02 -8.89 2.66
CA TYR A 642 12.80 -9.69 2.64
C TYR A 642 13.03 -11.04 2.00
N PRO A 643 12.23 -12.05 2.36
CA PRO A 643 12.25 -13.33 1.69
C PRO A 643 11.91 -13.17 0.20
N GLN A 644 12.88 -13.40 -0.65
CA GLN A 644 12.69 -13.43 -2.11
C GLN A 644 12.91 -14.84 -2.64
N PHE A 645 12.51 -15.82 -1.87
CA PHE A 645 12.57 -17.20 -2.30
C PHE A 645 11.50 -17.48 -3.36
N PRO A 646 11.80 -18.28 -4.36
CA PRO A 646 10.79 -18.84 -5.25
C PRO A 646 9.83 -19.79 -4.52
N GLU A 647 10.20 -20.22 -3.32
CA GLU A 647 9.42 -21.09 -2.45
C GLU A 647 8.95 -20.36 -1.19
N ASN A 648 7.84 -20.82 -0.61
CA ASN A 648 7.35 -20.30 0.66
C ASN A 648 8.40 -20.54 1.77
N PRO A 649 8.84 -19.52 2.53
CA PRO A 649 9.81 -19.67 3.61
C PRO A 649 9.43 -20.73 4.66
N LEU A 650 8.15 -20.94 4.92
CA LEU A 650 7.69 -21.98 5.82
C LEU A 650 7.96 -23.38 5.27
N ASP A 651 7.87 -23.58 3.97
CA ASP A 651 8.19 -24.86 3.35
C ASP A 651 9.70 -25.08 3.33
N VAL A 652 10.48 -24.02 3.10
CA VAL A 652 11.95 -24.09 3.23
C VAL A 652 12.33 -24.54 4.65
N ALA A 653 11.68 -23.97 5.67
CA ALA A 653 11.90 -24.37 7.06
C ALA A 653 11.49 -25.83 7.33
N LYS A 654 10.38 -26.30 6.74
CA LYS A 654 9.96 -27.73 6.82
C LYS A 654 10.96 -28.67 6.16
N GLN A 655 11.46 -28.30 4.98
CA GLN A 655 12.48 -29.07 4.28
C GLN A 655 13.76 -29.17 5.10
N ALA A 656 14.22 -28.06 5.68
CA ALA A 656 15.39 -28.03 6.55
C ALA A 656 15.21 -28.95 7.77
N ARG A 657 14.05 -28.95 8.39
CA ARG A 657 13.72 -29.83 9.51
C ARG A 657 13.69 -31.30 9.12
N ALA A 658 13.08 -31.62 7.98
CA ALA A 658 13.08 -32.95 7.43
C ALA A 658 14.53 -33.46 7.15
N ALA A 659 15.44 -32.55 6.86
CA ALA A 659 16.86 -32.81 6.71
C ALA A 659 17.66 -32.79 8.03
N GLY A 660 16.98 -32.74 9.19
CA GLY A 660 17.60 -32.83 10.51
C GLY A 660 18.01 -31.53 11.16
N ALA A 661 17.58 -30.37 10.61
CA ALA A 661 17.81 -29.07 11.22
C ALA A 661 16.77 -28.79 12.32
N ASP A 662 17.10 -29.12 13.55
CA ASP A 662 16.20 -29.09 14.71
C ASP A 662 16.23 -27.77 15.49
N SER A 663 17.08 -26.83 15.13
CA SER A 663 17.16 -25.49 15.72
C SER A 663 17.19 -24.39 14.65
N PRO A 664 16.86 -23.13 15.01
CA PRO A 664 16.95 -22.00 14.08
C PRO A 664 18.34 -21.85 13.45
N GLU A 665 19.39 -22.05 14.21
CA GLU A 665 20.77 -21.94 13.75
C GLU A 665 21.11 -23.05 12.73
N LYS A 666 20.61 -24.29 12.97
CA LYS A 666 20.80 -25.39 12.02
C LYS A 666 19.98 -25.18 10.75
N VAL A 667 18.76 -24.61 10.85
CA VAL A 667 17.97 -24.21 9.67
C VAL A 667 18.72 -23.16 8.87
N ALA A 668 19.27 -22.12 9.52
CA ALA A 668 20.07 -21.10 8.87
C ALA A 668 21.29 -21.71 8.14
N SER A 669 22.02 -22.58 8.84
CA SER A 669 23.20 -23.25 8.27
C SER A 669 22.85 -24.14 7.08
N TRP A 670 21.72 -24.83 7.15
CA TRP A 670 21.22 -25.67 6.06
C TRP A 670 20.87 -24.82 4.82
N VAL A 671 20.15 -23.71 5.00
CA VAL A 671 19.81 -22.80 3.92
C VAL A 671 21.08 -22.16 3.32
N ALA A 672 22.00 -21.69 4.17
CA ALA A 672 23.25 -21.10 3.71
C ALA A 672 24.07 -22.07 2.84
N LYS A 673 24.15 -23.34 3.23
CA LYS A 673 24.81 -24.38 2.42
C LYS A 673 24.15 -24.57 1.06
N ARG A 674 22.85 -24.64 1.01
CA ARG A 674 22.10 -24.81 -0.25
C ARG A 674 22.26 -23.62 -1.19
N LEU A 675 22.30 -22.39 -0.65
CA LEU A 675 22.60 -21.18 -1.42
C LEU A 675 24.04 -21.21 -1.95
N GLN A 676 25.01 -21.58 -1.11
CA GLN A 676 26.41 -21.73 -1.51
C GLN A 676 26.61 -22.80 -2.59
N ASN A 677 25.91 -23.91 -2.46
CA ASN A 677 25.98 -25.02 -3.42
C ASN A 677 25.14 -24.78 -4.68
N LYS A 678 24.45 -23.63 -4.77
CA LYS A 678 23.50 -23.30 -5.87
C LYS A 678 22.32 -24.29 -6.00
N GLU A 679 22.01 -24.98 -4.92
CA GLU A 679 20.85 -25.87 -4.83
C GLU A 679 19.55 -25.10 -4.52
N MET A 680 19.68 -23.85 -4.14
CA MET A 680 18.60 -22.89 -3.88
C MET A 680 19.02 -21.55 -4.46
N LYS A 681 18.08 -20.83 -5.07
CA LYS A 681 18.30 -19.49 -5.62
C LYS A 681 17.33 -18.50 -5.00
N PHE A 682 17.68 -17.22 -5.01
CA PHE A 682 16.72 -16.14 -4.83
C PHE A 682 16.02 -15.85 -6.17
N SER A 683 14.76 -15.53 -6.12
CA SER A 683 13.97 -15.22 -7.32
C SER A 683 14.51 -14.06 -8.14
N VAL A 684 15.27 -13.18 -7.49
CA VAL A 684 15.91 -12.01 -8.12
C VAL A 684 17.18 -12.35 -8.92
N GLU A 685 17.75 -13.54 -8.72
CA GLU A 685 18.90 -14.01 -9.48
C GLU A 685 18.48 -14.64 -10.81
N ASP A 686 17.19 -14.86 -10.98
CA ASP A 686 16.59 -15.44 -12.17
C ASP A 686 15.42 -14.54 -12.59
N PRO A 687 15.70 -13.44 -13.28
CA PRO A 687 14.74 -12.37 -13.54
C PRO A 687 13.66 -12.68 -14.56
N ASP A 688 13.45 -13.91 -14.93
CA ASP A 688 12.40 -14.31 -15.88
C ASP A 688 10.98 -14.22 -15.30
#